data_9dca828355e85abe03de6a3e6cd39112
#
_entry.id   9dca828355e85abe03de6a3e6cd39112
#
_cell.length_a   1.000
_cell.length_b   1.000
_cell.length_c   1.000
_cell.angle_alpha   90.00
_cell.angle_beta   90.00
_cell.angle_gamma   90.00
#
_symmetry.space_group_name_H-M   'P 1'
#
loop_
_entity.id
_entity.type
_entity.pdbx_description
1 polymer ?
#
loop_
_entity_poly.entity_id
_entity_poly.type
_entity_poly.pdbx_seq_one_letter_code
_entity_poly.pdbx_strand_id
1 'polypeptide(L)'
;MNRLAVAFASLLLALISCAAASQPRQYQLQSPDGATQITVAVGTQVTYSVTHRGRPVLSPSPISLRVRERRELGAGDPVVSVSRRQVRDSVRPVAPTKSAVIPDRFNEMRLRFAGYDLELRAYDEGVAYRWVLALGDSATINGEQATFAVAGPATAIIGIDTTFLTHYEPVYHRVQLDTLRDGRRALLPALIALDSGGGPKIAITESQLEDYPGMYLVAGPAGSAVGLFPQAALAEKARNDRTVMVTQRADYLARTSGRRPLPWRIVMIADDDRQLLLNQMVYLLAAPSRLTDVAWIKPGKVSWDWFNNLNLRGVSFRAGVNNDTYKYFIDFASKNGIPYIILDEGWYKLGDLLTQSPNIDVPALVQYGASKNVGIVLWTTWSTLEEQMQPAMDQFQKWGVGGIKVDFMQRDDQRVVNYYYRVAREAAARHLLVDFHGAHKPAGLNRTWPNVLTFEGVHGLENNKWTDDVTPTHNVTLPFTRMLAGPMDYTPGAMINAQPGEFRAIFNRPMSIGTRTHQLAMYVVFESPLQMLADSPSEYEREPDTMEWLRAVPVTWDETRVLDAAVGTRVLMARRHGNDWFVGAMTNLHPSALTLDLSFLGPGRWTMDTWSDGPNADRNGMDYVKARRTVTSADKVALKLAPGGGFAAKLTRE
;
A
#
# COMPACT_ATOMS: atom_id res chain seq x y z
N MET A 1 31.79 -71.49 -64.55
CA MET A 1 30.94 -72.34 -63.69
C MET A 1 30.47 -71.61 -62.51
N ASN A 2 29.25 -71.39 -62.50
CA ASN A 2 28.22 -70.89 -61.56
C ASN A 2 28.50 -70.96 -60.07
N ARG A 3 28.14 -69.93 -59.30
CA ARG A 3 27.04 -70.07 -58.33
C ARG A 3 26.61 -68.66 -57.83
N LEU A 4 25.35 -68.32 -57.98
CA LEU A 4 24.62 -67.24 -57.36
C LEU A 4 24.60 -67.41 -55.83
N ALA A 5 24.77 -66.34 -55.11
CA ALA A 5 24.34 -66.20 -53.71
C ALA A 5 23.39 -65.04 -53.58
N VAL A 6 22.13 -65.32 -53.25
CA VAL A 6 21.04 -64.37 -52.98
C VAL A 6 21.24 -63.91 -51.56
N ALA A 7 21.40 -62.56 -51.35
CA ALA A 7 21.39 -61.93 -50.03
C ALA A 7 20.00 -61.42 -49.76
N PHE A 8 19.31 -61.92 -48.75
CA PHE A 8 18.08 -61.39 -48.16
C PHE A 8 18.41 -60.18 -47.29
N ALA A 9 18.02 -59.03 -47.71
CA ALA A 9 18.05 -57.76 -46.88
C ALA A 9 16.77 -57.71 -46.08
N SER A 10 16.83 -58.00 -44.78
CA SER A 10 15.72 -57.73 -43.83
C SER A 10 15.66 -56.29 -43.46
N LEU A 11 14.65 -55.57 -43.98
CA LEU A 11 14.37 -54.20 -43.66
C LEU A 11 13.64 -54.13 -42.30
N LEU A 12 14.36 -53.82 -41.21
CA LEU A 12 13.75 -53.49 -39.91
C LEU A 12 13.23 -52.05 -39.93
N LEU A 13 11.91 -51.86 -40.14
CA LEU A 13 11.25 -50.57 -39.91
C LEU A 13 11.17 -50.34 -38.42
N ALA A 14 12.06 -49.52 -37.85
CA ALA A 14 11.91 -48.96 -36.54
C ALA A 14 10.80 -47.87 -36.58
N LEU A 15 9.60 -48.20 -36.11
CA LEU A 15 8.54 -47.26 -35.83
C LEU A 15 8.99 -46.37 -34.65
N ILE A 16 9.62 -45.24 -34.93
CA ILE A 16 9.79 -44.18 -33.96
C ILE A 16 8.40 -43.54 -33.79
N SER A 17 7.65 -43.99 -32.80
CA SER A 17 6.46 -43.28 -32.29
C SER A 17 6.92 -41.96 -31.67
N CYS A 18 7.05 -40.93 -32.50
CA CYS A 18 7.03 -39.57 -31.98
C CYS A 18 5.64 -39.37 -31.33
N ALA A 19 5.58 -39.50 -30.01
CA ALA A 19 4.44 -39.01 -29.26
C ALA A 19 4.34 -37.50 -29.57
N ALA A 20 3.45 -37.14 -30.47
CA ALA A 20 3.13 -35.75 -30.71
C ALA A 20 2.66 -35.16 -29.37
N ALA A 21 3.47 -34.30 -28.77
CA ALA A 21 3.08 -33.58 -27.58
C ALA A 21 1.77 -32.86 -27.93
N SER A 22 0.67 -33.25 -27.29
CA SER A 22 -0.62 -32.63 -27.54
C SER A 22 -0.48 -31.13 -27.28
N GLN A 23 -0.93 -30.29 -28.23
CA GLN A 23 -0.86 -28.85 -28.06
C GLN A 23 -1.60 -28.44 -26.77
N PRO A 24 -1.05 -27.48 -25.98
CA PRO A 24 -1.68 -27.04 -24.76
C PRO A 24 -3.10 -26.51 -25.05
N ARG A 25 -4.06 -26.96 -24.25
CA ARG A 25 -5.45 -26.46 -24.35
C ARG A 25 -5.51 -25.03 -23.82
N GLN A 26 -6.06 -24.12 -24.61
CA GLN A 26 -6.14 -22.70 -24.26
C GLN A 26 -7.52 -22.31 -23.73
N TYR A 27 -7.53 -21.42 -22.72
CA TYR A 27 -8.71 -20.84 -22.11
C TYR A 27 -8.52 -19.33 -22.02
N GLN A 28 -9.49 -18.57 -22.52
CA GLN A 28 -9.41 -17.09 -22.61
C GLN A 28 -10.47 -16.46 -21.72
N LEU A 29 -10.10 -15.32 -21.10
CA LEU A 29 -10.99 -14.46 -20.34
C LEU A 29 -10.67 -13.00 -20.68
N GLN A 30 -11.70 -12.21 -21.01
CA GLN A 30 -11.56 -10.79 -21.32
C GLN A 30 -12.09 -9.94 -20.18
N SER A 31 -11.56 -8.71 -20.05
CA SER A 31 -12.14 -7.67 -19.21
C SER A 31 -13.54 -7.27 -19.69
N PRO A 32 -14.35 -6.63 -18.83
CA PRO A 32 -15.68 -6.15 -19.20
C PRO A 32 -15.73 -5.24 -20.42
N ASP A 33 -14.73 -4.38 -20.58
CA ASP A 33 -14.56 -3.47 -21.72
C ASP A 33 -13.92 -4.14 -22.97
N GLY A 34 -13.47 -5.39 -22.82
CA GLY A 34 -12.79 -6.15 -23.87
C GLY A 34 -11.35 -5.73 -24.18
N ALA A 35 -10.81 -4.72 -23.49
CA ALA A 35 -9.47 -4.20 -23.77
C ALA A 35 -8.35 -5.15 -23.31
N THR A 36 -8.56 -5.86 -22.20
CA THR A 36 -7.56 -6.77 -21.62
C THR A 36 -8.00 -8.22 -21.74
N GLN A 37 -7.10 -9.11 -22.18
CA GLN A 37 -7.34 -10.54 -22.25
C GLN A 37 -6.24 -11.30 -21.54
N ILE A 38 -6.63 -12.22 -20.64
CA ILE A 38 -5.76 -13.24 -20.08
C ILE A 38 -6.04 -14.58 -20.76
N THR A 39 -4.98 -15.22 -21.25
CA THR A 39 -5.04 -16.56 -21.88
C THR A 39 -4.26 -17.53 -21.01
N VAL A 40 -4.89 -18.63 -20.59
CA VAL A 40 -4.27 -19.72 -19.85
C VAL A 40 -4.09 -20.90 -20.78
N ALA A 41 -2.89 -21.41 -20.90
CA ALA A 41 -2.56 -22.63 -21.63
C ALA A 41 -2.24 -23.77 -20.63
N VAL A 42 -2.96 -24.87 -20.74
CA VAL A 42 -2.83 -26.06 -19.89
C VAL A 42 -2.31 -27.22 -20.72
N GLY A 43 -1.10 -27.68 -20.38
CA GLY A 43 -0.39 -28.80 -20.98
C GLY A 43 0.45 -29.52 -19.95
N THR A 44 1.71 -29.78 -20.24
CA THR A 44 2.67 -30.31 -19.25
C THR A 44 2.93 -29.34 -18.11
N GLN A 45 2.64 -28.08 -18.33
CA GLN A 45 2.73 -26.98 -17.39
C GLN A 45 1.58 -26.01 -17.63
N VAL A 46 1.08 -25.35 -16.60
CA VAL A 46 0.15 -24.22 -16.74
C VAL A 46 0.95 -22.93 -16.97
N THR A 47 0.64 -22.23 -18.05
CA THR A 47 1.17 -20.90 -18.34
C THR A 47 0.01 -19.93 -18.55
N TYR A 48 0.25 -18.64 -18.28
CA TYR A 48 -0.67 -17.60 -18.65
C TYR A 48 0.05 -16.49 -19.43
N SER A 49 -0.68 -15.80 -20.27
CA SER A 49 -0.23 -14.59 -20.98
C SER A 49 -1.30 -13.52 -20.91
N VAL A 50 -0.88 -12.29 -21.04
CA VAL A 50 -1.80 -11.12 -20.99
C VAL A 50 -1.57 -10.22 -22.20
N THR A 51 -2.67 -9.85 -22.86
CA THR A 51 -2.65 -8.83 -23.90
C THR A 51 -3.56 -7.66 -23.49
N HIS A 52 -3.17 -6.45 -23.83
CA HIS A 52 -3.96 -5.25 -23.62
C HIS A 52 -4.05 -4.45 -24.92
N ARG A 53 -5.27 -4.17 -25.40
CA ARG A 53 -5.55 -3.55 -26.70
C ARG A 53 -4.80 -4.24 -27.85
N GLY A 54 -4.76 -5.57 -27.82
CA GLY A 54 -4.07 -6.41 -28.80
C GLY A 54 -2.55 -6.45 -28.70
N ARG A 55 -1.92 -5.71 -27.77
CA ARG A 55 -0.47 -5.74 -27.51
C ARG A 55 -0.12 -6.72 -26.40
N PRO A 56 0.93 -7.53 -26.52
CA PRO A 56 1.41 -8.35 -25.41
C PRO A 56 1.88 -7.47 -24.24
N VAL A 57 1.42 -7.81 -23.03
CA VAL A 57 1.84 -7.21 -21.74
C VAL A 57 2.67 -8.22 -20.95
N LEU A 58 2.19 -9.45 -20.86
CA LEU A 58 2.95 -10.59 -20.37
C LEU A 58 2.99 -11.68 -21.41
N SER A 59 4.19 -12.18 -21.71
CA SER A 59 4.45 -13.38 -22.49
C SER A 59 4.07 -14.64 -21.68
N PRO A 60 4.03 -15.85 -22.26
CA PRO A 60 3.72 -17.06 -21.53
C PRO A 60 4.55 -17.20 -20.23
N SER A 61 3.87 -17.11 -19.11
CA SER A 61 4.39 -17.05 -17.75
C SER A 61 4.00 -18.33 -17.02
N PRO A 62 4.93 -19.22 -16.68
CA PRO A 62 4.60 -20.46 -15.97
C PRO A 62 4.21 -20.20 -14.53
N ILE A 63 3.19 -20.95 -14.08
CA ILE A 63 2.71 -20.92 -12.70
C ILE A 63 2.49 -22.34 -12.19
N SER A 64 2.88 -22.61 -10.95
CA SER A 64 2.65 -23.87 -10.27
C SER A 64 2.68 -23.72 -8.75
N LEU A 65 2.19 -24.73 -8.05
CA LEU A 65 2.20 -24.79 -6.59
C LEU A 65 2.70 -26.18 -6.13
N ARG A 66 3.79 -26.22 -5.39
CA ARG A 66 4.32 -27.46 -4.80
C ARG A 66 3.69 -27.70 -3.44
N VAL A 67 2.91 -28.76 -3.34
CA VAL A 67 2.24 -29.20 -2.12
C VAL A 67 2.85 -30.53 -1.68
N ARG A 68 3.26 -30.63 -0.40
CA ARG A 68 3.99 -31.81 0.13
C ARG A 68 3.22 -33.12 -0.06
N GLU A 69 1.93 -33.08 0.15
CA GLU A 69 1.03 -34.23 0.13
C GLU A 69 0.65 -34.66 -1.30
N ARG A 70 1.13 -33.92 -2.31
CA ARG A 70 0.86 -34.17 -3.73
C ARG A 70 2.06 -33.79 -4.60
N ARG A 71 2.02 -34.22 -5.86
CA ARG A 71 2.88 -33.66 -6.90
C ARG A 71 2.50 -32.17 -7.14
N GLU A 72 3.35 -31.47 -7.84
CA GLU A 72 3.19 -30.08 -8.21
C GLU A 72 1.85 -29.83 -8.93
N LEU A 73 1.00 -28.95 -8.36
CA LEU A 73 -0.25 -28.54 -8.97
C LEU A 73 0.04 -27.60 -10.15
N GLY A 74 -0.71 -27.76 -11.24
CA GLY A 74 -0.42 -27.04 -12.49
C GLY A 74 0.58 -27.74 -13.39
N ALA A 75 1.01 -28.98 -13.06
CA ALA A 75 1.94 -29.79 -13.85
C ALA A 75 1.24 -31.02 -14.45
N GLY A 76 0.75 -30.88 -15.68
CA GLY A 76 0.19 -32.02 -16.46
C GLY A 76 -1.19 -32.48 -15.98
N ASP A 77 -1.89 -31.76 -15.14
CA ASP A 77 -3.24 -32.10 -14.70
C ASP A 77 -4.26 -31.67 -15.78
N PRO A 78 -5.23 -32.54 -16.15
CA PRO A 78 -6.29 -32.13 -17.07
C PRO A 78 -7.33 -31.26 -16.38
N VAL A 79 -7.86 -30.28 -17.12
CA VAL A 79 -9.02 -29.48 -16.68
C VAL A 79 -10.26 -30.37 -16.70
N VAL A 80 -10.90 -30.54 -15.55
CA VAL A 80 -12.14 -31.34 -15.38
C VAL A 80 -13.36 -30.53 -15.84
N SER A 81 -13.45 -29.27 -15.48
CA SER A 81 -14.53 -28.38 -15.90
C SER A 81 -14.11 -26.91 -15.90
N VAL A 82 -14.85 -26.09 -16.64
CA VAL A 82 -14.67 -24.65 -16.74
C VAL A 82 -15.97 -23.97 -16.40
N SER A 83 -15.94 -23.03 -15.48
CA SER A 83 -17.08 -22.14 -15.22
C SER A 83 -16.70 -20.69 -15.48
N ARG A 84 -17.68 -19.89 -15.91
CA ARG A 84 -17.53 -18.45 -16.16
C ARG A 84 -18.69 -17.70 -15.55
N ARG A 85 -18.42 -16.51 -15.04
CA ARG A 85 -19.43 -15.56 -14.60
C ARG A 85 -19.01 -14.14 -14.87
N GLN A 86 -19.98 -13.26 -14.96
CA GLN A 86 -19.79 -11.82 -15.01
C GLN A 86 -20.35 -11.22 -13.72
N VAL A 87 -19.58 -10.34 -13.12
CA VAL A 87 -20.00 -9.60 -11.93
C VAL A 87 -20.13 -8.11 -12.27
N ARG A 88 -21.22 -7.53 -11.80
CA ARG A 88 -21.55 -6.11 -11.97
C ARG A 88 -22.15 -5.63 -10.65
N ASP A 89 -21.27 -5.37 -9.70
CA ASP A 89 -21.62 -5.00 -8.32
C ASP A 89 -20.89 -3.72 -7.92
N SER A 90 -21.01 -3.34 -6.67
CA SER A 90 -20.29 -2.23 -6.05
C SER A 90 -19.95 -2.53 -4.60
N VAL A 91 -18.84 -1.99 -4.13
CA VAL A 91 -18.39 -2.08 -2.74
C VAL A 91 -18.42 -0.69 -2.10
N ARG A 92 -18.90 -0.60 -0.86
CA ARG A 92 -18.86 0.63 -0.04
C ARG A 92 -17.83 0.43 1.07
N PRO A 93 -16.66 1.06 0.98
CA PRO A 93 -15.66 1.00 2.05
C PRO A 93 -16.18 1.65 3.33
N VAL A 94 -15.80 1.13 4.50
CA VAL A 94 -16.08 1.76 5.79
C VAL A 94 -15.31 3.07 5.94
N ALA A 95 -14.05 3.08 5.47
CA ALA A 95 -13.19 4.26 5.41
C ALA A 95 -12.74 4.49 3.95
N PRO A 96 -13.50 5.24 3.14
CA PRO A 96 -13.22 5.38 1.72
C PRO A 96 -11.98 6.25 1.46
N THR A 97 -10.97 5.69 0.83
CA THR A 97 -9.70 6.39 0.51
C THR A 97 -9.72 7.07 -0.84
N LYS A 98 -10.54 6.60 -1.79
CA LYS A 98 -10.66 7.16 -3.16
C LYS A 98 -12.10 7.49 -3.53
N SER A 99 -13.04 6.63 -3.16
CA SER A 99 -14.45 6.79 -3.51
C SER A 99 -15.35 6.09 -2.50
N ALA A 100 -16.51 6.70 -2.21
CA ALA A 100 -17.52 6.14 -1.30
C ALA A 100 -18.20 4.89 -1.88
N VAL A 101 -18.16 4.74 -3.20
CA VAL A 101 -18.69 3.58 -3.92
C VAL A 101 -17.68 3.14 -4.96
N ILE A 102 -17.20 1.92 -4.83
CA ILE A 102 -16.24 1.33 -5.78
C ILE A 102 -17.01 0.37 -6.69
N PRO A 103 -17.06 0.59 -8.01
CA PRO A 103 -17.60 -0.39 -8.94
C PRO A 103 -16.79 -1.69 -8.87
N ASP A 104 -17.46 -2.82 -8.59
CA ASP A 104 -16.83 -4.15 -8.63
C ASP A 104 -17.32 -4.89 -9.89
N ARG A 105 -16.63 -4.63 -11.00
CA ARG A 105 -16.98 -5.10 -12.33
C ARG A 105 -15.86 -5.95 -12.92
N PHE A 106 -16.11 -7.24 -13.06
CA PHE A 106 -15.15 -8.18 -13.61
C PHE A 106 -15.80 -9.37 -14.29
N ASN A 107 -15.04 -10.00 -15.17
CA ASN A 107 -15.33 -11.33 -15.67
C ASN A 107 -14.45 -12.33 -14.91
N GLU A 108 -15.00 -13.49 -14.54
CA GLU A 108 -14.30 -14.55 -13.82
C GLU A 108 -14.35 -15.85 -14.60
N MET A 109 -13.24 -16.56 -14.60
CA MET A 109 -13.11 -17.92 -15.10
C MET A 109 -12.48 -18.80 -14.03
N ARG A 110 -13.07 -19.95 -13.77
CA ARG A 110 -12.54 -20.96 -12.87
C ARG A 110 -12.26 -22.24 -13.67
N LEU A 111 -11.01 -22.64 -13.70
CA LEU A 111 -10.56 -23.92 -14.23
C LEU A 111 -10.48 -24.91 -13.08
N ARG A 112 -11.31 -25.95 -13.10
CA ARG A 112 -11.34 -26.98 -12.06
C ARG A 112 -10.43 -28.12 -12.46
N PHE A 113 -9.58 -28.53 -11.55
CA PHE A 113 -8.72 -29.70 -11.62
C PHE A 113 -9.10 -30.71 -10.52
N ALA A 114 -8.50 -31.87 -10.51
CA ALA A 114 -8.70 -32.85 -9.44
C ALA A 114 -8.02 -32.38 -8.14
N GLY A 115 -8.82 -31.83 -7.21
CA GLY A 115 -8.38 -31.41 -5.89
C GLY A 115 -7.88 -29.96 -5.79
N TYR A 116 -8.05 -29.15 -6.83
CA TYR A 116 -7.80 -27.70 -6.78
C TYR A 116 -8.47 -26.99 -7.96
N ASP A 117 -8.60 -25.67 -7.85
CA ASP A 117 -9.04 -24.80 -8.94
C ASP A 117 -8.00 -23.71 -9.20
N LEU A 118 -7.92 -23.21 -10.43
CA LEU A 118 -7.28 -21.96 -10.78
C LEU A 118 -8.40 -20.95 -11.08
N GLU A 119 -8.51 -19.92 -10.26
CA GLU A 119 -9.48 -18.83 -10.40
C GLU A 119 -8.81 -17.60 -11.00
N LEU A 120 -9.44 -17.04 -12.04
CA LEU A 120 -8.95 -15.87 -12.76
C LEU A 120 -10.03 -14.80 -12.78
N ARG A 121 -9.62 -13.55 -12.62
CA ARG A 121 -10.48 -12.37 -12.80
C ARG A 121 -9.83 -11.39 -13.76
N ALA A 122 -10.64 -10.84 -14.65
CA ALA A 122 -10.27 -9.76 -15.53
C ALA A 122 -11.15 -8.54 -15.23
N TYR A 123 -10.51 -7.46 -14.79
CA TYR A 123 -11.06 -6.13 -14.58
C TYR A 123 -10.67 -5.23 -15.75
N ASP A 124 -11.32 -4.10 -15.93
CA ASP A 124 -10.88 -3.07 -16.91
C ASP A 124 -9.50 -2.50 -16.54
N GLU A 125 -9.14 -2.56 -15.25
CA GLU A 125 -7.90 -2.04 -14.63
C GLU A 125 -6.78 -3.08 -14.52
N GLY A 126 -6.99 -4.33 -15.00
CA GLY A 126 -5.98 -5.39 -14.92
C GLY A 126 -6.54 -6.79 -14.74
N VAL A 127 -5.65 -7.72 -14.43
CA VAL A 127 -5.98 -9.15 -14.25
C VAL A 127 -5.43 -9.69 -12.93
N ALA A 128 -6.07 -10.75 -12.44
CA ALA A 128 -5.60 -11.46 -11.25
C ALA A 128 -5.86 -12.96 -11.37
N TYR A 129 -4.99 -13.77 -10.74
CA TYR A 129 -5.22 -15.20 -10.57
C TYR A 129 -4.92 -15.64 -9.13
N ARG A 130 -5.52 -16.77 -8.73
CA ARG A 130 -5.18 -17.47 -7.49
C ARG A 130 -5.42 -18.97 -7.60
N TRP A 131 -4.72 -19.71 -6.78
CA TRP A 131 -5.02 -21.12 -6.51
C TRP A 131 -6.11 -21.24 -5.46
N VAL A 132 -7.03 -22.20 -5.66
CA VAL A 132 -8.05 -22.56 -4.67
C VAL A 132 -7.86 -24.03 -4.35
N LEU A 133 -7.44 -24.32 -3.13
CA LEU A 133 -7.21 -25.70 -2.68
C LEU A 133 -8.52 -26.40 -2.37
N ALA A 134 -8.64 -27.65 -2.79
CA ALA A 134 -9.73 -28.58 -2.48
C ALA A 134 -9.13 -29.97 -2.13
N LEU A 135 -8.11 -29.94 -1.28
CA LEU A 135 -7.39 -31.10 -0.74
C LEU A 135 -8.08 -31.62 0.53
N GLY A 136 -7.39 -32.40 1.35
CA GLY A 136 -7.84 -32.82 2.67
C GLY A 136 -7.99 -31.68 3.68
N ASP A 137 -7.84 -31.95 4.97
CA ASP A 137 -8.05 -30.96 6.02
C ASP A 137 -6.92 -29.93 6.09
N SER A 138 -5.71 -30.32 5.74
CA SER A 138 -4.51 -29.47 5.74
C SER A 138 -3.68 -29.64 4.47
N ALA A 139 -2.87 -28.63 4.17
CA ALA A 139 -1.88 -28.62 3.10
C ALA A 139 -0.58 -27.96 3.56
N THR A 140 0.55 -28.56 3.18
CA THR A 140 1.87 -27.97 3.39
C THR A 140 2.39 -27.47 2.03
N ILE A 141 2.51 -26.16 1.89
CA ILE A 141 2.98 -25.51 0.66
C ILE A 141 4.50 -25.38 0.71
N ASN A 142 5.21 -26.16 -0.10
CA ASN A 142 6.67 -26.13 -0.15
C ASN A 142 7.22 -25.03 -1.08
N GLY A 143 6.41 -24.55 -2.04
CA GLY A 143 6.82 -23.49 -2.97
C GLY A 143 5.70 -23.08 -3.90
N GLU A 144 5.80 -21.88 -4.42
CA GLU A 144 4.94 -21.34 -5.46
C GLU A 144 5.80 -20.78 -6.58
N GLN A 145 5.54 -21.17 -7.80
CA GLN A 145 6.06 -20.53 -8.99
C GLN A 145 5.04 -19.49 -9.46
N ALA A 146 5.36 -18.22 -9.26
CA ALA A 146 4.59 -17.08 -9.75
C ALA A 146 5.49 -16.30 -10.71
N THR A 147 5.37 -16.54 -12.00
CA THR A 147 6.20 -15.89 -13.02
C THR A 147 5.43 -14.76 -13.70
N PHE A 148 6.15 -13.70 -14.03
CA PHE A 148 5.67 -12.53 -14.77
C PHE A 148 6.68 -12.24 -15.88
N ALA A 149 6.51 -12.89 -17.03
CA ALA A 149 7.36 -12.71 -18.19
C ALA A 149 6.95 -11.45 -18.96
N VAL A 150 7.50 -10.30 -18.57
CA VAL A 150 7.19 -9.00 -19.15
C VAL A 150 7.53 -9.00 -20.64
N ALA A 151 6.60 -8.53 -21.48
CA ALA A 151 6.75 -8.54 -22.93
C ALA A 151 7.58 -7.33 -23.38
N GLY A 152 8.70 -7.59 -24.08
CA GLY A 152 9.55 -6.54 -24.66
C GLY A 152 10.44 -5.78 -23.65
N PRO A 153 11.09 -4.72 -24.08
CA PRO A 153 11.92 -3.87 -23.23
C PRO A 153 11.09 -3.20 -22.12
N ALA A 154 11.58 -3.26 -20.89
CA ALA A 154 10.86 -2.72 -19.75
C ALA A 154 11.79 -2.09 -18.73
N THR A 155 11.30 -1.05 -18.05
CA THR A 155 11.99 -0.39 -16.94
C THR A 155 11.12 -0.50 -15.69
N ALA A 156 11.68 -1.04 -14.61
CA ALA A 156 11.00 -1.15 -13.32
C ALA A 156 11.29 0.08 -12.44
N ILE A 157 10.27 0.51 -11.69
CA ILE A 157 10.37 1.53 -10.64
C ILE A 157 9.98 0.82 -9.35
N ILE A 158 10.98 0.45 -8.56
CA ILE A 158 10.84 -0.49 -7.44
C ILE A 158 11.67 -0.09 -6.23
N GLY A 159 11.16 -0.43 -5.05
CA GLY A 159 11.95 -0.52 -3.85
C GLY A 159 12.73 -1.83 -3.82
N ILE A 160 14.00 -1.78 -3.40
CA ILE A 160 14.88 -2.95 -3.37
C ILE A 160 15.29 -3.24 -1.93
N ASP A 161 15.25 -4.52 -1.56
CA ASP A 161 15.77 -5.03 -0.30
C ASP A 161 16.66 -6.27 -0.54
N THR A 162 17.42 -6.68 0.46
CA THR A 162 18.33 -7.83 0.41
C THR A 162 17.98 -8.90 1.44
N THR A 163 17.00 -8.62 2.34
CA THR A 163 16.61 -9.52 3.43
C THR A 163 15.09 -9.70 3.50
N PHE A 164 14.63 -10.66 4.31
CA PHE A 164 13.23 -10.81 4.72
C PHE A 164 12.96 -10.20 6.11
N LEU A 165 13.90 -9.41 6.63
CA LEU A 165 13.74 -8.60 7.81
C LEU A 165 13.87 -7.15 7.39
N THR A 166 12.75 -6.48 7.14
CA THR A 166 12.69 -5.15 6.54
C THR A 166 11.53 -4.34 7.08
N HIS A 167 11.72 -3.03 7.26
CA HIS A 167 10.64 -2.11 7.60
C HIS A 167 9.73 -1.79 6.40
N TYR A 168 10.09 -2.27 5.20
CA TYR A 168 9.39 -1.94 3.94
C TYR A 168 9.41 -0.44 3.61
N GLU A 169 10.48 0.23 3.95
CA GLU A 169 10.71 1.66 3.74
C GLU A 169 11.79 1.89 2.65
N PRO A 170 11.57 1.45 1.40
CA PRO A 170 12.58 1.63 0.37
C PRO A 170 12.52 3.03 -0.24
N VAL A 171 13.67 3.54 -0.64
CA VAL A 171 13.76 4.52 -1.72
C VAL A 171 13.51 3.80 -3.05
N TYR A 172 12.74 4.39 -3.95
CA TYR A 172 12.40 3.78 -5.24
C TYR A 172 13.47 4.07 -6.29
N HIS A 173 13.88 3.03 -7.01
CA HIS A 173 14.89 3.08 -8.05
C HIS A 173 14.30 2.73 -9.41
N ARG A 174 14.78 3.40 -10.45
CA ARG A 174 14.49 3.05 -11.84
C ARG A 174 15.57 2.11 -12.34
N VAL A 175 15.23 0.84 -12.59
CA VAL A 175 16.18 -0.23 -12.91
C VAL A 175 15.63 -1.19 -13.97
N GLN A 176 16.51 -2.00 -14.56
CA GLN A 176 16.10 -3.18 -15.33
C GLN A 176 15.80 -4.35 -14.39
N LEU A 177 14.87 -5.23 -14.75
CA LEU A 177 14.46 -6.36 -13.90
C LEU A 177 15.62 -7.35 -13.62
N ASP A 178 16.58 -7.45 -14.53
CA ASP A 178 17.75 -8.32 -14.37
C ASP A 178 18.71 -7.87 -13.24
N THR A 179 18.54 -6.65 -12.72
CA THR A 179 19.29 -6.18 -11.55
C THR A 179 18.84 -6.84 -10.23
N LEU A 180 17.70 -7.55 -10.23
CA LEU A 180 17.17 -8.26 -9.07
C LEU A 180 17.84 -9.64 -8.89
N ARG A 181 19.17 -9.67 -8.83
CA ARG A 181 20.02 -10.85 -8.64
C ARG A 181 20.84 -10.69 -7.35
N ASP A 182 21.61 -11.70 -7.02
CA ASP A 182 22.60 -11.67 -5.93
C ASP A 182 21.98 -11.26 -4.57
N GLY A 183 20.82 -11.82 -4.28
CA GLY A 183 20.06 -11.56 -3.05
C GLY A 183 19.19 -10.29 -3.07
N ARG A 184 19.27 -9.47 -4.14
CA ARG A 184 18.41 -8.30 -4.31
C ARG A 184 17.00 -8.74 -4.73
N ARG A 185 15.99 -8.14 -4.13
CA ARG A 185 14.58 -8.42 -4.39
C ARG A 185 13.76 -7.14 -4.43
N ALA A 186 12.75 -7.09 -5.27
CA ALA A 186 11.80 -5.99 -5.28
C ALA A 186 10.74 -6.19 -4.21
N LEU A 187 10.46 -5.12 -3.48
CA LEU A 187 9.26 -4.98 -2.67
C LEU A 187 8.05 -4.69 -3.57
N LEU A 188 6.87 -5.11 -3.13
CA LEU A 188 5.63 -4.87 -3.86
C LEU A 188 4.84 -3.67 -3.28
N PRO A 189 4.07 -2.95 -4.12
CA PRO A 189 3.88 -3.11 -5.56
C PRO A 189 5.11 -2.77 -6.40
N ALA A 190 5.37 -3.55 -7.46
CA ALA A 190 6.44 -3.30 -8.41
C ALA A 190 5.87 -2.68 -9.68
N LEU A 191 6.17 -1.42 -9.94
CA LEU A 191 5.74 -0.70 -11.13
C LEU A 191 6.72 -0.93 -12.29
N ILE A 192 6.20 -1.30 -13.46
CA ILE A 192 6.98 -1.60 -14.65
C ILE A 192 6.42 -0.81 -15.83
N ALA A 193 7.25 0.01 -16.47
CA ALA A 193 6.94 0.73 -17.69
C ALA A 193 7.40 -0.10 -18.90
N LEU A 194 6.48 -0.40 -19.81
CA LEU A 194 6.75 -1.14 -21.03
C LEU A 194 7.25 -0.20 -22.14
N ASP A 195 7.93 -0.77 -23.16
CA ASP A 195 8.45 -0.04 -24.33
C ASP A 195 9.28 1.19 -23.95
N SER A 196 10.11 1.08 -22.90
CA SER A 196 10.93 2.19 -22.36
C SER A 196 10.09 3.42 -21.97
N GLY A 197 8.80 3.21 -21.63
CA GLY A 197 7.85 4.25 -21.21
C GLY A 197 6.90 4.74 -22.31
N GLY A 198 7.00 4.23 -23.54
CA GLY A 198 6.06 4.53 -24.63
C GLY A 198 4.84 3.60 -24.68
N GLY A 199 4.85 2.52 -23.90
CA GLY A 199 3.75 1.55 -23.74
C GLY A 199 2.96 1.73 -22.45
N PRO A 200 2.00 0.83 -22.17
CA PRO A 200 1.27 0.81 -20.91
C PRO A 200 2.23 0.55 -19.75
N LYS A 201 1.81 0.96 -18.56
CA LYS A 201 2.46 0.58 -17.29
C LYS A 201 1.70 -0.55 -16.64
N ILE A 202 2.44 -1.47 -16.01
CA ILE A 202 1.86 -2.51 -15.18
C ILE A 202 2.38 -2.37 -13.75
N ALA A 203 1.55 -2.73 -12.78
CA ALA A 203 2.00 -2.91 -11.41
C ALA A 203 1.71 -4.34 -10.95
N ILE A 204 2.76 -5.05 -10.52
CA ILE A 204 2.65 -6.40 -9.98
C ILE A 204 2.50 -6.28 -8.47
N THR A 205 1.46 -6.91 -7.92
CA THR A 205 1.22 -6.96 -6.48
C THR A 205 0.36 -8.18 -6.10
N GLU A 206 -0.17 -8.18 -4.89
CA GLU A 206 -0.97 -9.27 -4.34
C GLU A 206 -2.06 -8.76 -3.39
N SER A 207 -3.02 -9.62 -3.06
CA SER A 207 -4.06 -9.32 -2.09
C SER A 207 -4.51 -10.57 -1.34
N GLN A 208 -5.07 -10.39 -0.14
CA GLN A 208 -5.63 -11.44 0.72
C GLN A 208 -4.56 -12.44 1.20
N LEU A 209 -3.55 -11.94 1.91
CA LEU A 209 -2.42 -12.74 2.40
C LEU A 209 -2.74 -13.71 3.55
N GLU A 210 -3.90 -13.61 4.17
CA GLU A 210 -4.25 -14.41 5.35
C GLU A 210 -3.71 -15.85 5.28
N ASP A 211 -2.95 -16.25 6.29
CA ASP A 211 -2.35 -17.58 6.45
C ASP A 211 -1.37 -17.99 5.32
N TYR A 212 -0.69 -16.99 4.73
CA TYR A 212 0.30 -17.18 3.66
C TYR A 212 1.36 -16.07 3.70
N PRO A 213 2.63 -16.33 3.31
CA PRO A 213 3.66 -15.31 3.31
C PRO A 213 3.48 -14.29 2.18
N GLY A 214 4.05 -13.09 2.37
CA GLY A 214 4.13 -12.06 1.35
C GLY A 214 5.07 -12.42 0.20
N MET A 215 4.77 -11.91 -1.01
CA MET A 215 5.56 -12.09 -2.21
C MET A 215 6.53 -10.93 -2.41
N TYR A 216 7.76 -11.26 -2.79
CA TYR A 216 8.78 -10.39 -3.37
C TYR A 216 9.02 -10.79 -4.82
N LEU A 217 9.73 -9.99 -5.60
CA LEU A 217 10.15 -10.38 -6.94
C LEU A 217 11.67 -10.42 -7.04
N VAL A 218 12.15 -11.40 -7.79
CA VAL A 218 13.54 -11.54 -8.20
C VAL A 218 13.63 -11.71 -9.72
N ALA A 219 14.82 -11.52 -10.29
CA ALA A 219 15.05 -11.75 -11.71
C ALA A 219 14.91 -13.25 -12.02
N GLY A 220 14.07 -13.53 -13.00
CA GLY A 220 13.88 -14.88 -13.56
C GLY A 220 14.55 -15.04 -14.92
N PRO A 221 14.34 -16.19 -15.57
CA PRO A 221 14.82 -16.45 -16.93
C PRO A 221 14.27 -15.44 -17.93
N ALA A 222 15.08 -15.13 -18.97
CA ALA A 222 14.70 -14.27 -20.10
C ALA A 222 14.11 -12.89 -19.72
N GLY A 223 14.61 -12.28 -18.63
CA GLY A 223 14.16 -10.96 -18.17
C GLY A 223 12.79 -10.97 -17.48
N SER A 224 12.25 -12.14 -17.12
CA SER A 224 11.04 -12.22 -16.31
C SER A 224 11.29 -11.81 -14.86
N ALA A 225 10.21 -11.44 -14.15
CA ALA A 225 10.18 -11.39 -12.71
C ALA A 225 9.55 -12.67 -12.16
N VAL A 226 10.09 -13.18 -11.05
CA VAL A 226 9.58 -14.41 -10.39
C VAL A 226 9.32 -14.13 -8.92
N GLY A 227 8.21 -14.64 -8.41
CA GLY A 227 7.84 -14.56 -7.00
C GLY A 227 8.84 -15.27 -6.10
N LEU A 228 9.32 -14.59 -5.08
CA LEU A 228 10.13 -15.14 -3.99
C LEU A 228 9.38 -14.95 -2.67
N PHE A 229 9.36 -15.97 -1.84
CA PHE A 229 8.57 -15.98 -0.59
C PHE A 229 9.46 -16.34 0.61
N PRO A 230 9.29 -15.68 1.76
CA PRO A 230 9.94 -16.12 2.98
C PRO A 230 9.38 -17.48 3.43
N GLN A 231 10.27 -18.41 3.70
CA GLN A 231 9.91 -19.69 4.32
C GLN A 231 9.42 -19.47 5.76
N ALA A 232 8.54 -20.36 6.24
CA ALA A 232 8.00 -20.29 7.60
C ALA A 232 9.12 -20.29 8.66
N ALA A 233 8.94 -19.52 9.72
CA ALA A 233 9.85 -19.47 10.85
C ALA A 233 9.63 -20.70 11.74
N LEU A 234 10.70 -21.45 12.05
CA LEU A 234 10.70 -22.57 13.01
C LEU A 234 11.28 -22.18 14.37
N ALA A 235 12.30 -21.32 14.36
CA ALA A 235 12.89 -20.81 15.57
C ALA A 235 13.21 -19.32 15.42
N GLU A 236 13.03 -18.60 16.52
CA GLU A 236 13.19 -17.15 16.58
C GLU A 236 13.99 -16.76 17.82
N LYS A 237 14.65 -15.62 17.74
CA LYS A 237 15.37 -15.03 18.87
C LYS A 237 15.19 -13.51 18.84
N ALA A 238 14.72 -12.94 19.93
CA ALA A 238 14.72 -11.50 20.10
C ALA A 238 16.16 -10.99 20.10
N ARG A 239 16.43 -10.00 19.25
CA ARG A 239 17.68 -9.22 19.25
C ARG A 239 17.61 -8.10 20.29
N ASN A 240 16.44 -7.51 20.42
CA ASN A 240 16.06 -6.48 21.39
C ASN A 240 14.52 -6.49 21.51
N ASP A 241 13.94 -5.49 22.16
CA ASP A 241 12.50 -5.29 22.35
C ASP A 241 11.72 -4.98 21.04
N ARG A 242 12.40 -4.73 19.92
CA ARG A 242 11.82 -4.30 18.64
C ARG A 242 12.01 -5.32 17.54
N THR A 243 13.11 -6.05 17.54
CA THR A 243 13.53 -6.91 16.43
C THR A 243 13.62 -8.36 16.86
N VAL A 244 12.84 -9.22 16.19
CA VAL A 244 12.86 -10.67 16.38
C VAL A 244 13.41 -11.33 15.11
N MET A 245 14.59 -11.94 15.25
CA MET A 245 15.30 -12.62 14.17
C MET A 245 14.80 -14.05 14.01
N VAL A 246 14.59 -14.48 12.77
CA VAL A 246 14.39 -15.89 12.44
C VAL A 246 15.74 -16.58 12.42
N THR A 247 15.97 -17.50 13.35
CA THR A 247 17.22 -18.27 13.47
C THR A 247 17.17 -19.60 12.72
N GLN A 248 15.97 -20.12 12.47
CA GLN A 248 15.76 -21.33 11.67
C GLN A 248 14.49 -21.20 10.83
N ARG A 249 14.58 -21.51 9.54
CA ARG A 249 13.44 -21.55 8.62
C ARG A 249 13.08 -22.98 8.26
N ALA A 250 11.80 -23.19 7.95
CA ALA A 250 11.27 -24.46 7.45
C ALA A 250 11.71 -24.71 5.99
N ASP A 251 11.42 -25.93 5.51
CA ASP A 251 11.49 -26.31 4.11
C ASP A 251 10.16 -26.03 3.34
N TYR A 252 9.25 -25.26 3.95
CA TYR A 252 7.95 -24.92 3.40
C TYR A 252 7.63 -23.41 3.61
N LEU A 253 6.71 -22.91 2.79
CA LEU A 253 6.23 -21.52 2.88
C LEU A 253 5.12 -21.37 3.92
N ALA A 254 4.16 -22.30 3.88
CA ALA A 254 2.98 -22.27 4.74
C ALA A 254 2.44 -23.66 5.06
N ARG A 255 1.87 -23.81 6.25
CA ARG A 255 0.94 -24.88 6.61
C ARG A 255 -0.44 -24.26 6.80
N THR A 256 -1.42 -24.70 6.02
CA THR A 256 -2.72 -24.03 5.96
C THR A 256 -3.85 -25.05 5.79
N SER A 257 -5.11 -24.59 5.81
CA SER A 257 -6.26 -25.45 5.47
C SER A 257 -6.12 -25.98 4.04
N GLY A 258 -6.39 -27.26 3.85
CA GLY A 258 -6.41 -27.88 2.53
C GLY A 258 -7.62 -27.49 1.68
N ARG A 259 -8.55 -26.67 2.22
CA ARG A 259 -9.78 -26.22 1.53
C ARG A 259 -9.92 -24.71 1.70
N ARG A 260 -9.19 -23.95 0.87
CA ARG A 260 -9.22 -22.50 0.90
C ARG A 260 -8.67 -21.87 -0.38
N PRO A 261 -9.04 -20.62 -0.69
CA PRO A 261 -8.31 -19.80 -1.65
C PRO A 261 -6.96 -19.35 -1.06
N LEU A 262 -5.92 -19.33 -1.90
CA LEU A 262 -4.63 -18.71 -1.62
C LEU A 262 -4.66 -17.22 -2.06
N PRO A 263 -3.62 -16.43 -1.77
CA PRO A 263 -3.57 -15.02 -2.15
C PRO A 263 -3.70 -14.81 -3.67
N TRP A 264 -4.32 -13.70 -4.04
CA TRP A 264 -4.36 -13.23 -5.41
C TRP A 264 -2.99 -12.70 -5.86
N ARG A 265 -2.58 -13.07 -7.07
CA ARG A 265 -1.48 -12.47 -7.81
C ARG A 265 -2.08 -11.50 -8.82
N ILE A 266 -1.70 -10.23 -8.74
CA ILE A 266 -2.36 -9.12 -9.43
C ILE A 266 -1.39 -8.49 -10.42
N VAL A 267 -1.89 -8.22 -11.61
CA VAL A 267 -1.22 -7.40 -12.63
C VAL A 267 -2.19 -6.25 -12.97
N MET A 268 -1.96 -5.09 -12.39
CA MET A 268 -2.65 -3.85 -12.76
C MET A 268 -2.12 -3.39 -14.11
N ILE A 269 -2.96 -2.79 -14.94
CA ILE A 269 -2.58 -2.32 -16.29
C ILE A 269 -3.17 -0.92 -16.47
N ALA A 270 -2.35 0.01 -16.96
CA ALA A 270 -2.75 1.38 -17.20
C ALA A 270 -2.08 1.93 -18.47
N ASP A 271 -2.87 2.51 -19.36
CA ASP A 271 -2.38 3.23 -20.53
C ASP A 271 -1.84 4.62 -20.16
N ASP A 272 -2.32 5.18 -19.06
CA ASP A 272 -2.03 6.53 -18.57
C ASP A 272 -1.75 6.48 -17.05
N ASP A 273 -0.81 7.27 -16.58
CA ASP A 273 -0.40 7.32 -15.18
C ASP A 273 -1.55 7.70 -14.24
N ARG A 274 -2.54 8.47 -14.72
CA ARG A 274 -3.73 8.83 -13.94
C ARG A 274 -4.58 7.61 -13.58
N GLN A 275 -4.64 6.60 -14.44
CA GLN A 275 -5.41 5.37 -14.21
C GLN A 275 -4.81 4.54 -13.06
N LEU A 276 -3.47 4.54 -12.90
CA LEU A 276 -2.82 3.87 -11.76
C LEU A 276 -3.34 4.39 -10.44
N LEU A 277 -3.46 5.71 -10.28
CA LEU A 277 -3.91 6.34 -9.05
C LEU A 277 -5.37 6.04 -8.70
N LEU A 278 -6.18 5.64 -9.67
CA LEU A 278 -7.58 5.26 -9.47
C LEU A 278 -7.76 3.76 -9.24
N ASN A 279 -6.74 2.94 -9.48
CA ASN A 279 -6.82 1.48 -9.34
C ASN A 279 -7.15 1.07 -7.90
N GLN A 280 -8.08 0.14 -7.74
CA GLN A 280 -8.54 -0.37 -6.45
C GLN A 280 -8.57 -1.91 -6.38
N MET A 281 -7.87 -2.60 -7.29
CA MET A 281 -7.92 -4.06 -7.39
C MET A 281 -7.47 -4.76 -6.10
N VAL A 282 -6.46 -4.21 -5.39
CA VAL A 282 -6.00 -4.81 -4.11
C VAL A 282 -7.14 -4.86 -3.10
N TYR A 283 -7.92 -3.78 -2.98
CA TYR A 283 -9.08 -3.71 -2.10
C TYR A 283 -10.21 -4.63 -2.58
N LEU A 284 -10.56 -4.59 -3.88
CA LEU A 284 -11.66 -5.36 -4.45
C LEU A 284 -11.43 -6.88 -4.41
N LEU A 285 -10.18 -7.34 -4.48
CA LEU A 285 -9.82 -8.76 -4.44
C LEU A 285 -9.68 -9.31 -3.02
N ALA A 286 -9.60 -8.47 -2.01
CA ALA A 286 -9.59 -8.90 -0.61
C ALA A 286 -10.96 -9.42 -0.16
N ALA A 287 -10.97 -10.24 0.89
CA ALA A 287 -12.20 -10.74 1.48
C ALA A 287 -13.08 -9.59 2.02
N PRO A 288 -14.42 -9.71 1.95
CA PRO A 288 -15.32 -8.75 2.56
C PRO A 288 -15.09 -8.56 4.06
N SER A 289 -15.61 -7.44 4.60
CA SER A 289 -15.55 -7.16 6.04
C SER A 289 -16.11 -8.31 6.87
N ARG A 290 -15.39 -8.66 7.93
CA ARG A 290 -15.83 -9.60 8.97
C ARG A 290 -16.54 -8.91 10.14
N LEU A 291 -16.61 -7.57 10.13
CA LEU A 291 -17.33 -6.80 11.14
C LEU A 291 -18.73 -6.49 10.66
N THR A 292 -19.69 -6.70 11.53
CA THR A 292 -21.11 -6.35 11.33
C THR A 292 -21.42 -4.96 11.90
N ASP A 293 -20.82 -4.60 13.02
CA ASP A 293 -20.84 -3.24 13.57
C ASP A 293 -19.54 -2.50 13.21
N VAL A 294 -19.68 -1.44 12.46
CA VAL A 294 -18.56 -0.56 12.01
C VAL A 294 -18.81 0.90 12.41
N ALA A 295 -19.88 1.18 13.12
CA ALA A 295 -20.28 2.55 13.47
C ALA A 295 -19.28 3.26 14.40
N TRP A 296 -18.51 2.49 15.17
CA TRP A 296 -17.47 2.98 16.07
C TRP A 296 -16.17 3.35 15.35
N ILE A 297 -15.93 2.86 14.11
CA ILE A 297 -14.74 3.15 13.33
C ILE A 297 -14.85 4.58 12.80
N LYS A 298 -14.02 5.48 13.33
CA LYS A 298 -14.03 6.91 12.99
C LYS A 298 -12.70 7.31 12.39
N PRO A 299 -12.59 7.42 11.07
CA PRO A 299 -11.42 8.04 10.43
C PRO A 299 -11.18 9.45 10.95
N GLY A 300 -9.93 9.88 11.01
CA GLY A 300 -9.60 11.19 11.51
C GLY A 300 -8.13 11.56 11.41
N LYS A 301 -7.82 12.81 11.72
CA LYS A 301 -6.46 13.30 11.88
C LYS A 301 -5.93 13.01 13.28
N VAL A 302 -4.61 12.91 13.38
CA VAL A 302 -3.90 12.62 14.65
C VAL A 302 -2.84 13.69 14.87
N SER A 303 -2.79 14.31 16.03
CA SER A 303 -1.61 15.11 16.43
C SER A 303 -0.56 14.16 16.98
N TRP A 304 0.57 14.04 16.26
CA TRP A 304 1.63 13.07 16.50
C TRP A 304 2.85 13.74 17.13
N ASP A 305 3.50 13.05 18.06
CA ASP A 305 4.55 13.61 18.93
C ASP A 305 5.99 13.20 18.55
N TRP A 306 6.15 12.13 17.75
CA TRP A 306 7.47 11.55 17.46
C TRP A 306 8.33 12.40 16.51
N PHE A 307 7.79 12.82 15.34
CA PHE A 307 8.56 13.59 14.37
C PHE A 307 9.12 14.87 14.99
N ASN A 308 8.29 15.62 15.70
CA ASN A 308 8.65 16.89 16.30
C ASN A 308 9.43 16.76 17.62
N ASN A 309 9.69 15.53 18.09
CA ASN A 309 10.44 15.23 19.32
C ASN A 309 9.87 15.94 20.56
N LEU A 310 8.53 16.05 20.66
CA LEU A 310 7.82 16.77 21.73
C LEU A 310 8.32 18.22 21.94
N ASN A 311 8.77 18.87 20.86
CA ASN A 311 9.49 20.14 20.90
C ASN A 311 8.51 21.32 21.00
N LEU A 312 7.96 21.53 22.19
CA LEU A 312 7.06 22.64 22.48
C LEU A 312 7.82 23.89 22.87
N ARG A 313 7.25 25.04 22.57
CA ARG A 313 7.73 26.35 23.02
C ARG A 313 6.59 27.23 23.52
N GLY A 314 6.91 28.21 24.38
CA GLY A 314 5.93 29.12 24.97
C GLY A 314 5.08 28.46 26.05
N VAL A 315 5.49 27.31 26.57
CA VAL A 315 4.83 26.59 27.66
C VAL A 315 5.55 26.85 28.99
N SER A 316 4.82 26.73 30.12
CA SER A 316 5.34 26.96 31.46
C SER A 316 5.91 25.73 32.15
N PHE A 317 5.96 24.60 31.43
CA PHE A 317 6.45 23.31 31.91
C PHE A 317 7.58 22.77 31.02
N ARG A 318 8.31 21.78 31.48
CA ARG A 318 9.32 21.10 30.67
C ARG A 318 8.62 20.09 29.75
N ALA A 319 8.69 20.34 28.43
CA ALA A 319 8.17 19.41 27.43
C ALA A 319 8.96 18.09 27.41
N GLY A 320 8.28 16.99 27.05
CA GLY A 320 8.79 15.64 27.01
C GLY A 320 7.68 14.63 27.25
N VAL A 321 8.04 13.37 27.49
CA VAL A 321 7.08 12.29 27.78
C VAL A 321 6.52 12.50 29.19
N ASN A 322 5.48 13.30 29.32
CA ASN A 322 4.77 13.59 30.58
C ASN A 322 3.35 14.09 30.34
N ASN A 323 2.53 14.02 31.37
CA ASN A 323 1.10 14.40 31.29
C ASN A 323 0.85 15.84 30.84
N ASP A 324 1.69 16.80 31.26
CA ASP A 324 1.47 18.20 30.90
C ASP A 324 1.67 18.42 29.39
N THR A 325 2.67 17.78 28.80
CA THR A 325 2.90 17.79 27.37
C THR A 325 1.69 17.21 26.62
N TYR A 326 1.20 16.03 27.01
CA TYR A 326 0.08 15.39 26.31
C TYR A 326 -1.24 16.12 26.54
N LYS A 327 -1.46 16.76 27.67
CA LYS A 327 -2.61 17.67 27.87
C LYS A 327 -2.55 18.85 26.89
N TYR A 328 -1.36 19.41 26.64
CA TYR A 328 -1.19 20.46 25.63
C TYR A 328 -1.52 19.97 24.21
N PHE A 329 -1.08 18.77 23.85
CA PHE A 329 -1.47 18.13 22.57
C PHE A 329 -2.98 17.90 22.47
N ILE A 330 -3.64 17.45 23.55
CA ILE A 330 -5.09 17.27 23.64
C ILE A 330 -5.81 18.60 23.45
N ASP A 331 -5.39 19.66 24.15
CA ASP A 331 -5.99 21.00 24.05
C ASP A 331 -5.86 21.57 22.62
N PHE A 332 -4.68 21.42 22.01
CA PHE A 332 -4.46 21.78 20.61
C PHE A 332 -5.37 20.98 19.67
N ALA A 333 -5.44 19.68 19.83
CA ALA A 333 -6.28 18.80 19.02
C ALA A 333 -7.75 19.18 19.12
N SER A 334 -8.27 19.39 20.35
CA SER A 334 -9.63 19.81 20.61
C SER A 334 -9.96 21.16 19.96
N LYS A 335 -9.11 22.18 20.16
CA LYS A 335 -9.26 23.53 19.58
C LYS A 335 -9.33 23.49 18.06
N ASN A 336 -8.68 22.54 17.42
CA ASN A 336 -8.56 22.45 15.97
C ASN A 336 -9.44 21.35 15.33
N GLY A 337 -10.31 20.70 16.10
CA GLY A 337 -11.17 19.62 15.59
C GLY A 337 -10.40 18.39 15.12
N ILE A 338 -9.24 18.13 15.69
CA ILE A 338 -8.42 16.95 15.44
C ILE A 338 -8.89 15.87 16.43
N PRO A 339 -9.45 14.75 15.95
CA PRO A 339 -10.13 13.79 16.83
C PRO A 339 -9.18 12.92 17.66
N TYR A 340 -7.89 12.86 17.35
CA TYR A 340 -6.96 11.99 18.04
C TYR A 340 -5.62 12.65 18.34
N ILE A 341 -4.98 12.19 19.41
CA ILE A 341 -3.54 12.29 19.62
C ILE A 341 -2.97 10.89 19.73
N ILE A 342 -1.67 10.75 19.52
CA ILE A 342 -0.93 9.51 19.78
C ILE A 342 0.10 9.74 20.87
N LEU A 343 0.19 8.82 21.82
CA LEU A 343 1.31 8.67 22.70
C LEU A 343 2.25 7.67 22.04
N ASP A 344 3.29 8.17 21.37
CA ASP A 344 4.30 7.35 20.70
C ASP A 344 5.26 6.73 21.73
N GLU A 345 6.45 6.28 21.35
CA GLU A 345 7.39 5.60 22.22
C GLU A 345 7.67 6.40 23.50
N GLY A 346 7.59 5.72 24.65
CA GLY A 346 7.96 6.29 25.97
C GLY A 346 6.85 6.32 27.02
N TRP A 347 5.59 6.07 26.67
CA TRP A 347 4.49 6.07 27.63
C TRP A 347 4.48 4.84 28.57
N TYR A 348 5.13 3.74 28.19
CA TYR A 348 5.22 2.50 28.97
C TYR A 348 6.68 2.07 29.16
N LYS A 349 6.91 1.20 30.14
CA LYS A 349 8.19 0.56 30.35
C LYS A 349 8.45 -0.47 29.25
N LEU A 350 9.46 -0.25 28.42
CA LEU A 350 9.77 -1.15 27.29
C LEU A 350 9.80 -2.62 27.72
N GLY A 351 9.07 -3.46 26.98
CA GLY A 351 8.87 -4.87 27.29
C GLY A 351 7.72 -5.16 28.29
N ASP A 352 7.00 -4.14 28.79
CA ASP A 352 5.88 -4.34 29.71
C ASP A 352 4.77 -3.30 29.53
N LEU A 353 3.79 -3.60 28.69
CA LEU A 353 2.65 -2.73 28.35
C LEU A 353 1.71 -2.46 29.53
N LEU A 354 1.82 -3.22 30.61
CA LEU A 354 0.99 -3.05 31.80
C LEU A 354 1.59 -2.07 32.81
N THR A 355 2.87 -1.70 32.62
CA THR A 355 3.59 -0.74 33.47
C THR A 355 3.81 0.58 32.73
N GLN A 356 3.12 1.62 33.14
CA GLN A 356 3.28 2.98 32.59
C GLN A 356 4.61 3.60 33.03
N SER A 357 5.13 4.53 32.21
CA SER A 357 6.28 5.36 32.59
C SER A 357 5.93 6.27 33.77
N PRO A 358 6.89 6.61 34.65
CA PRO A 358 6.60 7.31 35.91
C PRO A 358 5.89 8.67 35.77
N ASN A 359 6.07 9.34 34.65
CA ASN A 359 5.48 10.67 34.37
C ASN A 359 4.21 10.61 33.54
N ILE A 360 3.65 9.42 33.30
CA ILE A 360 2.48 9.18 32.45
C ILE A 360 1.37 8.50 33.28
N ASP A 361 0.18 9.06 33.18
CA ASP A 361 -1.07 8.48 33.67
C ASP A 361 -2.05 8.39 32.49
N VAL A 362 -2.06 7.25 31.79
CA VAL A 362 -2.90 7.02 30.60
C VAL A 362 -4.39 7.17 30.95
N PRO A 363 -4.93 6.56 32.05
CA PRO A 363 -6.33 6.77 32.44
C PRO A 363 -6.71 8.24 32.60
N ALA A 364 -5.86 9.03 33.27
CA ALA A 364 -6.11 10.47 33.45
C ALA A 364 -6.07 11.23 32.12
N LEU A 365 -5.14 10.89 31.21
CA LEU A 365 -5.06 11.48 29.87
C LEU A 365 -6.27 11.09 29.02
N VAL A 366 -6.73 9.84 29.06
CA VAL A 366 -7.92 9.38 28.34
C VAL A 366 -9.17 10.12 28.85
N GLN A 367 -9.33 10.23 30.17
CA GLN A 367 -10.44 11.00 30.76
C GLN A 367 -10.39 12.49 30.34
N TYR A 368 -9.20 13.10 30.36
CA TYR A 368 -9.01 14.47 29.90
C TYR A 368 -9.34 14.64 28.43
N GLY A 369 -8.84 13.72 27.57
CA GLY A 369 -9.13 13.70 26.15
C GLY A 369 -10.63 13.55 25.85
N ALA A 370 -11.29 12.62 26.53
CA ALA A 370 -12.74 12.41 26.41
C ALA A 370 -13.54 13.67 26.76
N SER A 371 -13.14 14.43 27.80
CA SER A 371 -13.78 15.72 28.14
C SER A 371 -13.62 16.78 27.06
N LYS A 372 -12.69 16.59 26.13
CA LYS A 372 -12.34 17.50 25.01
C LYS A 372 -12.72 16.92 23.64
N ASN A 373 -13.38 15.77 23.57
CA ASN A 373 -13.70 15.02 22.35
C ASN A 373 -12.44 14.61 21.57
N VAL A 374 -11.36 14.24 22.25
CA VAL A 374 -10.10 13.77 21.68
C VAL A 374 -9.81 12.36 22.17
N GLY A 375 -9.69 11.40 21.26
CA GLY A 375 -9.28 10.03 21.53
C GLY A 375 -7.77 9.89 21.65
N ILE A 376 -7.33 8.91 22.41
CA ILE A 376 -5.92 8.57 22.60
C ILE A 376 -5.59 7.31 21.82
N VAL A 377 -4.50 7.32 21.04
CA VAL A 377 -3.90 6.15 20.40
C VAL A 377 -2.60 5.83 21.14
N LEU A 378 -2.33 4.56 21.41
CA LEU A 378 -1.12 4.12 22.11
C LEU A 378 -0.18 3.36 21.17
N TRP A 379 1.08 3.76 21.15
CA TRP A 379 2.14 3.06 20.47
C TRP A 379 2.59 1.81 21.24
N THR A 380 2.96 0.76 20.52
CA THR A 380 3.51 -0.47 21.10
C THR A 380 4.43 -1.17 20.11
N THR A 381 5.47 -1.85 20.61
CA THR A 381 6.20 -2.80 19.76
C THR A 381 5.39 -4.08 19.55
N TRP A 382 5.49 -4.66 18.36
CA TRP A 382 4.76 -5.88 18.04
C TRP A 382 5.11 -7.07 18.95
N SER A 383 6.40 -7.22 19.32
CA SER A 383 6.87 -8.33 20.13
C SER A 383 6.30 -8.26 21.55
N THR A 384 6.32 -7.07 22.18
CA THR A 384 5.72 -6.89 23.51
C THR A 384 4.21 -7.10 23.48
N LEU A 385 3.54 -6.58 22.43
CA LEU A 385 2.11 -6.81 22.29
C LEU A 385 1.79 -8.29 22.02
N GLU A 386 2.62 -9.03 21.29
CA GLU A 386 2.39 -10.47 21.08
C GLU A 386 2.44 -11.24 22.40
N GLU A 387 3.41 -10.95 23.26
CA GLU A 387 3.56 -11.60 24.58
C GLU A 387 2.43 -11.25 25.54
N GLN A 388 1.88 -10.03 25.45
CA GLN A 388 0.90 -9.49 26.41
C GLN A 388 -0.45 -9.14 25.76
N MET A 389 -0.78 -9.67 24.57
CA MET A 389 -1.90 -9.20 23.75
C MET A 389 -3.21 -9.10 24.51
N GLN A 390 -3.64 -10.17 25.17
CA GLN A 390 -4.94 -10.19 25.84
C GLN A 390 -4.98 -9.22 27.02
N PRO A 391 -4.08 -9.29 28.03
CA PRO A 391 -4.12 -8.39 29.17
C PRO A 391 -3.88 -6.93 28.79
N ALA A 392 -3.03 -6.64 27.78
CA ALA A 392 -2.77 -5.27 27.33
C ALA A 392 -4.01 -4.68 26.64
N MET A 393 -4.60 -5.38 25.68
CA MET A 393 -5.78 -4.89 24.97
C MET A 393 -7.01 -4.78 25.88
N ASP A 394 -7.20 -5.67 26.84
CA ASP A 394 -8.25 -5.58 27.87
C ASP A 394 -8.03 -4.33 28.76
N GLN A 395 -6.78 -4.04 29.10
CA GLN A 395 -6.44 -2.85 29.85
C GLN A 395 -6.67 -1.57 29.04
N PHE A 396 -6.33 -1.55 27.73
CA PHE A 396 -6.57 -0.43 26.84
C PHE A 396 -8.08 -0.16 26.68
N GLN A 397 -8.89 -1.21 26.50
CA GLN A 397 -10.34 -1.09 26.48
C GLN A 397 -10.88 -0.52 27.81
N LYS A 398 -10.41 -1.03 28.95
CA LYS A 398 -10.81 -0.54 30.27
C LYS A 398 -10.47 0.93 30.47
N TRP A 399 -9.34 1.39 29.95
CA TRP A 399 -8.95 2.80 30.01
C TRP A 399 -9.77 3.68 29.07
N GLY A 400 -10.38 3.10 28.02
CA GLY A 400 -11.11 3.84 26.98
C GLY A 400 -10.21 4.38 25.86
N VAL A 401 -9.08 3.69 25.62
CA VAL A 401 -8.16 4.00 24.51
C VAL A 401 -8.87 3.86 23.18
N GLY A 402 -8.66 4.80 22.24
CA GLY A 402 -9.31 4.82 20.93
C GLY A 402 -8.63 3.97 19.87
N GLY A 403 -7.36 3.60 20.05
CA GLY A 403 -6.61 2.83 19.05
C GLY A 403 -5.20 2.48 19.50
N ILE A 404 -4.52 1.69 18.67
CA ILE A 404 -3.13 1.29 18.84
C ILE A 404 -2.34 1.50 17.57
N LYS A 405 -1.07 1.93 17.72
CA LYS A 405 -0.03 1.90 16.69
C LYS A 405 0.92 0.77 17.04
N VAL A 406 1.00 -0.25 16.17
CA VAL A 406 1.83 -1.45 16.40
C VAL A 406 3.03 -1.39 15.48
N ASP A 407 4.22 -1.28 16.06
CA ASP A 407 5.44 -0.95 15.35
C ASP A 407 6.47 -2.09 15.31
N PHE A 408 7.46 -1.93 14.42
CA PHE A 408 8.58 -2.85 14.20
C PHE A 408 8.17 -4.24 13.73
N MET A 409 7.10 -4.33 12.93
CA MET A 409 6.59 -5.61 12.39
C MET A 409 7.63 -6.35 11.55
N GLN A 410 8.36 -5.65 10.68
CA GLN A 410 9.61 -6.03 9.98
C GLN A 410 9.59 -7.33 9.17
N ARG A 411 8.49 -8.09 9.12
CA ARG A 411 8.42 -9.42 8.50
C ARG A 411 7.04 -9.66 7.90
N ASP A 412 7.00 -10.59 6.93
CA ASP A 412 5.79 -11.07 6.28
C ASP A 412 5.85 -12.59 5.96
N ASP A 413 6.61 -13.38 6.72
CA ASP A 413 6.40 -14.82 6.72
C ASP A 413 5.02 -15.17 7.31
N GLN A 414 4.54 -16.39 7.05
CA GLN A 414 3.19 -16.82 7.47
C GLN A 414 2.85 -16.46 8.93
N ARG A 415 3.81 -16.64 9.85
CA ARG A 415 3.59 -16.36 11.28
C ARG A 415 3.25 -14.90 11.54
N VAL A 416 4.03 -13.99 10.96
CA VAL A 416 3.82 -12.55 11.17
C VAL A 416 2.62 -12.05 10.37
N VAL A 417 2.37 -12.56 9.16
CA VAL A 417 1.09 -12.26 8.46
C VAL A 417 -0.11 -12.65 9.33
N ASN A 418 -0.10 -13.84 9.94
CA ASN A 418 -1.17 -14.25 10.84
C ASN A 418 -1.27 -13.37 12.10
N TYR A 419 -0.16 -12.80 12.54
CA TYR A 419 -0.17 -11.83 13.63
C TYR A 419 -0.91 -10.54 13.27
N TYR A 420 -0.72 -9.98 12.05
CA TYR A 420 -1.50 -8.82 11.58
C TYR A 420 -3.02 -9.10 11.65
N TYR A 421 -3.47 -10.26 11.15
CA TYR A 421 -4.89 -10.64 11.19
C TYR A 421 -5.39 -10.85 12.63
N ARG A 422 -4.54 -11.39 13.51
CA ARG A 422 -4.88 -11.58 14.93
C ARG A 422 -5.01 -10.25 15.66
N VAL A 423 -4.06 -9.33 15.49
CA VAL A 423 -4.14 -7.97 16.07
C VAL A 423 -5.40 -7.26 15.58
N ALA A 424 -5.66 -7.27 14.26
CA ALA A 424 -6.85 -6.64 13.69
C ALA A 424 -8.15 -7.16 14.33
N ARG A 425 -8.27 -8.47 14.49
CA ARG A 425 -9.42 -9.13 15.11
C ARG A 425 -9.56 -8.78 16.60
N GLU A 426 -8.49 -8.92 17.38
CA GLU A 426 -8.50 -8.68 18.83
C GLU A 426 -8.74 -7.20 19.15
N ALA A 427 -8.19 -6.30 18.34
CA ALA A 427 -8.44 -4.87 18.43
C ALA A 427 -9.90 -4.54 18.08
N ALA A 428 -10.46 -5.13 17.01
CA ALA A 428 -11.85 -4.92 16.63
C ALA A 428 -12.84 -5.38 17.73
N ALA A 429 -12.56 -6.51 18.38
CA ALA A 429 -13.37 -7.03 19.49
C ALA A 429 -13.44 -6.06 20.69
N ARG A 430 -12.50 -5.11 20.77
CA ARG A 430 -12.40 -4.10 21.84
C ARG A 430 -12.60 -2.67 21.33
N HIS A 431 -13.09 -2.51 20.10
CA HIS A 431 -13.32 -1.23 19.43
C HIS A 431 -12.05 -0.35 19.35
N LEU A 432 -10.88 -0.96 19.11
CA LEU A 432 -9.63 -0.25 18.93
C LEU A 432 -9.32 -0.09 17.44
N LEU A 433 -9.02 1.14 17.01
CA LEU A 433 -8.43 1.43 15.71
C LEU A 433 -6.98 0.91 15.68
N VAL A 434 -6.49 0.58 14.49
CA VAL A 434 -5.13 0.05 14.32
C VAL A 434 -4.40 0.80 13.23
N ASP A 435 -3.15 1.16 13.53
CA ASP A 435 -2.11 1.60 12.63
C ASP A 435 -0.93 0.64 12.74
N PHE A 436 -0.39 0.15 11.62
CA PHE A 436 0.77 -0.73 11.59
C PHE A 436 2.01 0.01 11.07
N HIS A 437 3.09 0.00 11.84
CA HIS A 437 4.38 0.60 11.50
C HIS A 437 5.51 -0.43 11.35
N GLY A 438 6.61 -0.04 10.68
CA GLY A 438 7.64 -0.99 10.27
C GLY A 438 7.02 -2.19 9.54
N ALA A 439 6.00 -1.96 8.76
CA ALA A 439 5.00 -2.93 8.34
C ALA A 439 5.08 -3.23 6.85
N HIS A 440 4.67 -4.44 6.45
CA HIS A 440 4.49 -4.73 5.03
C HIS A 440 3.31 -3.93 4.42
N LYS A 441 3.18 -3.97 3.11
CA LYS A 441 2.04 -3.38 2.37
C LYS A 441 0.68 -3.92 2.87
N PRO A 442 -0.42 -3.13 2.81
CA PRO A 442 -1.74 -3.50 3.34
C PRO A 442 -2.35 -4.80 2.81
N ALA A 443 -2.13 -5.14 1.54
CA ALA A 443 -2.63 -6.33 0.85
C ALA A 443 -4.14 -6.60 1.07
N GLY A 444 -4.94 -5.54 1.24
CA GLY A 444 -6.39 -5.61 1.40
C GLY A 444 -6.89 -5.96 2.80
N LEU A 445 -6.01 -6.05 3.81
CA LEU A 445 -6.41 -6.33 5.20
C LEU A 445 -7.46 -5.33 5.71
N ASN A 446 -7.34 -4.06 5.34
CA ASN A 446 -8.27 -2.98 5.69
C ASN A 446 -9.69 -3.13 5.10
N ARG A 447 -9.91 -4.01 4.13
CA ARG A 447 -11.27 -4.41 3.70
C ARG A 447 -11.86 -5.46 4.62
N THR A 448 -11.06 -6.46 4.98
CA THR A 448 -11.50 -7.58 5.83
C THR A 448 -11.68 -7.14 7.28
N TRP A 449 -10.80 -6.26 7.75
CA TRP A 449 -10.79 -5.68 9.09
C TRP A 449 -10.72 -4.15 9.00
N PRO A 450 -11.85 -3.46 8.80
CA PRO A 450 -11.87 -2.02 8.54
C PRO A 450 -11.47 -1.13 9.73
N ASN A 451 -11.26 -1.70 10.91
CA ASN A 451 -10.63 -1.02 12.03
C ASN A 451 -9.12 -0.79 11.83
N VAL A 452 -8.49 -1.48 10.88
CA VAL A 452 -7.12 -1.19 10.44
C VAL A 452 -7.18 -0.06 9.42
N LEU A 453 -6.88 1.17 9.85
CA LEU A 453 -7.08 2.37 9.05
C LEU A 453 -5.90 2.69 8.16
N THR A 454 -4.68 2.45 8.65
CA THR A 454 -3.47 2.83 7.91
C THR A 454 -2.30 1.89 8.20
N PHE A 455 -1.27 1.97 7.35
CA PHE A 455 -0.03 1.19 7.45
C PHE A 455 1.12 2.08 7.02
N GLU A 456 2.25 2.00 7.66
CA GLU A 456 3.47 2.62 7.15
C GLU A 456 4.00 1.85 5.92
N GLY A 457 4.98 1.02 6.09
CA GLY A 457 5.66 0.33 4.98
C GLY A 457 6.07 1.27 3.85
N VAL A 458 6.51 2.46 4.20
CA VAL A 458 6.89 3.55 3.31
C VAL A 458 8.05 4.34 3.91
N HIS A 459 9.00 4.74 3.08
CA HIS A 459 10.03 5.71 3.48
C HIS A 459 9.39 7.09 3.65
N GLY A 460 8.80 7.30 4.85
CA GLY A 460 7.98 8.45 5.17
C GLY A 460 8.75 9.68 5.64
N LEU A 461 8.02 10.74 5.98
CA LEU A 461 8.61 12.02 6.38
C LEU A 461 9.52 11.90 7.60
N GLU A 462 9.25 10.97 8.52
CA GLU A 462 10.06 10.80 9.73
C GLU A 462 11.53 10.53 9.42
N ASN A 463 11.84 9.92 8.29
CA ASN A 463 13.21 9.66 7.85
C ASN A 463 14.02 10.96 7.63
N ASN A 464 13.37 12.10 7.41
CA ASN A 464 14.05 13.41 7.38
C ASN A 464 14.67 13.83 8.73
N LYS A 465 14.39 13.13 9.83
CA LYS A 465 15.10 13.33 11.11
C LYS A 465 16.58 12.96 11.01
N TRP A 466 16.96 12.02 10.11
CA TRP A 466 18.31 11.45 10.03
C TRP A 466 18.86 11.28 8.60
N THR A 467 18.03 11.42 7.54
CA THR A 467 18.49 11.34 6.14
C THR A 467 17.96 12.49 5.30
N ASP A 468 18.48 12.66 4.08
CA ASP A 468 18.07 13.65 3.08
C ASP A 468 17.47 13.01 1.82
N ASP A 469 17.11 11.75 1.87
CA ASP A 469 16.61 10.99 0.72
C ASP A 469 15.09 10.97 0.59
N VAL A 470 14.33 11.46 1.60
CA VAL A 470 12.89 11.73 1.48
C VAL A 470 12.68 13.05 0.71
N THR A 471 12.85 12.97 -0.58
CA THR A 471 12.82 14.12 -1.49
C THR A 471 11.44 14.31 -2.13
N PRO A 472 11.13 15.49 -2.68
CA PRO A 472 9.93 15.70 -3.49
C PRO A 472 9.79 14.72 -4.66
N THR A 473 10.91 14.26 -5.26
CA THR A 473 10.89 13.23 -6.32
C THR A 473 10.41 11.88 -5.76
N HIS A 474 10.88 11.50 -4.58
CA HIS A 474 10.38 10.33 -3.87
C HIS A 474 8.88 10.48 -3.58
N ASN A 475 8.46 11.61 -3.04
CA ASN A 475 7.06 11.87 -2.69
C ASN A 475 6.10 11.74 -3.88
N VAL A 476 6.45 12.25 -5.07
CA VAL A 476 5.61 12.10 -6.28
C VAL A 476 5.79 10.75 -6.99
N THR A 477 6.61 9.84 -6.44
CA THR A 477 6.73 8.44 -6.88
C THR A 477 5.81 7.52 -6.07
N LEU A 478 5.62 7.80 -4.78
CA LEU A 478 4.84 6.98 -3.85
C LEU A 478 3.40 6.70 -4.30
N PRO A 479 2.64 7.66 -4.88
CA PRO A 479 1.28 7.42 -5.35
C PRO A 479 1.17 6.30 -6.39
N PHE A 480 2.21 6.12 -7.21
CA PHE A 480 2.26 5.14 -8.30
C PHE A 480 2.94 3.82 -7.91
N THR A 481 3.43 3.71 -6.70
CA THR A 481 4.15 2.54 -6.18
C THR A 481 3.51 2.07 -4.88
N ARG A 482 4.00 2.50 -3.72
CA ARG A 482 3.52 2.07 -2.39
C ARG A 482 2.01 2.22 -2.22
N MET A 483 1.44 3.36 -2.64
CA MET A 483 0.03 3.67 -2.42
C MET A 483 -0.93 2.81 -3.26
N LEU A 484 -0.46 2.13 -4.31
CA LEU A 484 -1.26 1.15 -5.07
C LEU A 484 -1.71 -0.04 -4.20
N ALA A 485 -0.99 -0.34 -3.13
CA ALA A 485 -1.34 -1.39 -2.19
C ALA A 485 -2.45 -1.00 -1.21
N GLY A 486 -2.72 0.29 -1.03
CA GLY A 486 -3.71 0.82 -0.10
C GLY A 486 -3.16 1.93 0.82
N PRO A 487 -3.88 2.25 1.92
CA PRO A 487 -3.56 3.36 2.81
C PRO A 487 -2.10 3.39 3.26
N MET A 488 -1.57 4.62 3.42
CA MET A 488 -0.16 4.85 3.67
C MET A 488 0.02 5.90 4.77
N ASP A 489 0.59 5.51 5.91
CA ASP A 489 0.97 6.45 6.97
C ASP A 489 2.35 7.05 6.68
N TYR A 490 2.37 8.04 5.79
CA TYR A 490 3.57 8.80 5.40
C TYR A 490 3.96 9.84 6.45
N THR A 491 3.04 10.23 7.35
CA THR A 491 3.22 11.24 8.39
C THR A 491 3.56 12.65 7.87
N PRO A 492 2.73 13.28 6.99
CA PRO A 492 2.98 14.61 6.45
C PRO A 492 2.77 15.73 7.47
N GLY A 493 3.15 16.97 7.09
CA GLY A 493 2.76 18.16 7.80
C GLY A 493 3.89 18.91 8.50
N ALA A 494 5.16 18.70 8.12
CA ALA A 494 6.27 19.50 8.63
C ALA A 494 6.07 21.00 8.35
N MET A 495 6.29 21.83 9.35
CA MET A 495 6.16 23.31 9.29
C MET A 495 7.51 24.00 9.08
N ILE A 496 8.62 23.28 9.21
CA ILE A 496 9.94 23.75 8.79
C ILE A 496 10.23 23.09 7.44
N ASN A 497 10.27 23.91 6.38
CA ASN A 497 10.41 23.42 5.01
C ASN A 497 11.61 24.09 4.36
N ALA A 498 12.49 23.31 3.74
CA ALA A 498 13.73 23.80 3.17
C ALA A 498 13.95 23.29 1.75
N GLN A 499 14.56 24.10 0.90
CA GLN A 499 15.11 23.61 -0.36
C GLN A 499 16.34 22.73 -0.11
N PRO A 500 16.73 21.83 -1.04
CA PRO A 500 17.81 20.87 -0.80
C PRO A 500 19.12 21.48 -0.27
N GLY A 501 19.49 22.67 -0.74
CA GLY A 501 20.71 23.37 -0.28
C GLY A 501 20.67 23.84 1.18
N GLU A 502 19.48 24.07 1.71
CA GLU A 502 19.22 24.57 3.05
C GLU A 502 18.82 23.44 4.03
N PHE A 503 18.46 22.28 3.52
CA PHE A 503 18.05 21.15 4.34
C PHE A 503 19.18 20.62 5.21
N ARG A 504 18.83 20.28 6.45
CA ARG A 504 19.71 19.57 7.39
C ARG A 504 18.91 18.52 8.13
N ALA A 505 19.41 17.30 8.20
CA ALA A 505 18.85 16.24 9.04
C ALA A 505 19.17 16.58 10.51
N ILE A 506 18.16 17.07 11.23
CA ILE A 506 18.27 17.44 12.65
C ILE A 506 17.22 16.66 13.43
N PHE A 507 17.65 15.64 14.17
CA PHE A 507 16.76 14.71 14.84
C PHE A 507 15.75 15.38 15.75
N ASN A 508 16.16 16.36 16.55
CA ASN A 508 15.32 17.01 17.56
C ASN A 508 14.52 18.19 17.03
N ARG A 509 14.77 18.64 15.80
CA ARG A 509 14.06 19.72 15.13
C ARG A 509 14.03 19.47 13.63
N PRO A 510 13.36 18.43 13.21
CA PRO A 510 13.38 18.01 11.82
C PRO A 510 12.67 19.00 10.90
N MET A 511 12.99 18.92 9.63
CA MET A 511 12.41 19.71 8.56
C MET A 511 12.10 18.80 7.36
N SER A 512 11.26 19.25 6.44
CA SER A 512 11.04 18.57 5.16
C SER A 512 11.84 19.22 4.04
N ILE A 513 12.15 18.44 2.99
CA ILE A 513 12.68 18.95 1.74
C ILE A 513 11.51 19.38 0.83
N GLY A 514 11.62 20.57 0.21
CA GLY A 514 10.59 21.16 -0.63
C GLY A 514 9.80 22.26 0.06
N THR A 515 8.60 22.56 -0.44
CA THR A 515 7.83 23.71 0.03
C THR A 515 6.76 23.34 1.07
N ARG A 516 6.25 24.34 1.80
CA ARG A 516 5.11 24.26 2.70
C ARG A 516 3.88 23.71 1.96
N THR A 517 3.60 24.23 0.79
CA THR A 517 2.44 23.86 -0.01
C THR A 517 2.53 22.43 -0.54
N HIS A 518 3.74 21.90 -0.73
CA HIS A 518 3.97 20.46 -1.01
C HIS A 518 3.46 19.60 0.16
N GLN A 519 3.80 19.98 1.41
CA GLN A 519 3.29 19.27 2.60
C GLN A 519 1.76 19.37 2.72
N LEU A 520 1.17 20.54 2.40
CA LEU A 520 -0.28 20.72 2.43
C LEU A 520 -0.99 19.87 1.36
N ALA A 521 -0.41 19.79 0.15
CA ALA A 521 -0.96 19.00 -0.94
C ALA A 521 -0.98 17.49 -0.64
N MET A 522 -0.05 16.99 0.19
CA MET A 522 0.01 15.58 0.59
C MET A 522 -1.29 15.11 1.25
N TYR A 523 -1.99 15.97 1.99
CA TYR A 523 -3.27 15.64 2.63
C TYR A 523 -4.40 15.37 1.63
N VAL A 524 -4.24 15.77 0.37
CA VAL A 524 -5.15 15.40 -0.73
C VAL A 524 -4.58 14.25 -1.55
N VAL A 525 -3.27 14.23 -1.81
CA VAL A 525 -2.65 13.25 -2.71
C VAL A 525 -2.48 11.89 -2.03
N PHE A 526 -2.04 11.86 -0.77
CA PHE A 526 -1.83 10.62 -0.04
C PHE A 526 -3.11 10.11 0.61
N GLU A 527 -3.19 8.81 0.79
CA GLU A 527 -4.37 8.12 1.33
C GLU A 527 -4.05 7.57 2.72
N SER A 528 -4.64 8.17 3.74
CA SER A 528 -4.58 7.66 5.10
C SER A 528 -5.84 8.05 5.87
N PRO A 529 -6.75 7.12 6.15
CA PRO A 529 -7.92 7.41 6.98
C PRO A 529 -7.59 7.73 8.45
N LEU A 530 -6.40 7.42 8.89
CA LEU A 530 -5.83 7.89 10.17
C LEU A 530 -4.59 8.71 9.84
N GLN A 531 -4.77 10.01 9.61
CA GLN A 531 -3.78 10.89 8.99
C GLN A 531 -3.02 11.70 10.04
N MET A 532 -1.70 11.49 10.12
CA MET A 532 -0.85 12.21 11.07
C MET A 532 -0.67 13.68 10.70
N LEU A 533 -0.54 14.52 11.73
CA LEU A 533 0.03 15.86 11.71
C LEU A 533 1.41 15.75 12.38
N ALA A 534 2.48 15.85 11.60
CA ALA A 534 3.82 15.52 12.04
C ALA A 534 4.43 16.56 12.98
N ASP A 535 4.13 17.85 12.80
CA ASP A 535 4.79 18.91 13.57
C ASP A 535 4.15 19.14 14.94
N SER A 536 4.85 19.90 15.77
CA SER A 536 4.38 20.18 17.14
C SER A 536 3.20 21.19 17.14
N PRO A 537 2.31 21.10 18.13
CA PRO A 537 1.25 22.07 18.31
C PRO A 537 1.73 23.52 18.29
N SER A 538 2.87 23.84 18.92
CA SER A 538 3.41 25.19 18.98
C SER A 538 3.97 25.70 17.64
N GLU A 539 4.36 24.83 16.71
CA GLU A 539 4.71 25.21 15.33
C GLU A 539 3.44 25.49 14.53
N TYR A 540 2.43 24.63 14.63
CA TYR A 540 1.14 24.82 13.95
C TYR A 540 0.41 26.09 14.40
N GLU A 541 0.45 26.43 15.68
CA GLU A 541 -0.20 27.64 16.20
C GLU A 541 0.40 28.95 15.66
N ARG A 542 1.61 28.91 15.13
CA ARG A 542 2.27 30.06 14.46
C ARG A 542 1.86 30.22 13.00
N GLU A 543 1.18 29.23 12.45
CA GLU A 543 0.80 29.14 11.04
C GLU A 543 -0.74 29.06 10.89
N PRO A 544 -1.48 30.14 11.26
CA PRO A 544 -2.94 30.11 11.31
C PRO A 544 -3.58 29.80 9.95
N ASP A 545 -2.98 30.27 8.86
CA ASP A 545 -3.46 30.00 7.49
C ASP A 545 -3.27 28.54 7.10
N THR A 546 -2.15 27.94 7.49
CA THR A 546 -1.89 26.50 7.32
C THR A 546 -2.88 25.68 8.15
N MET A 547 -3.14 26.10 9.39
CA MET A 547 -4.12 25.43 10.25
C MET A 547 -5.55 25.55 9.73
N GLU A 548 -5.90 26.61 9.02
CA GLU A 548 -7.20 26.70 8.34
C GLU A 548 -7.37 25.57 7.31
N TRP A 549 -6.32 25.30 6.50
CA TRP A 549 -6.30 24.15 5.59
C TRP A 549 -6.37 22.82 6.32
N LEU A 550 -5.50 22.61 7.30
CA LEU A 550 -5.40 21.34 8.04
C LEU A 550 -6.69 21.01 8.82
N ARG A 551 -7.44 22.01 9.27
CA ARG A 551 -8.79 21.81 9.84
C ARG A 551 -9.79 21.36 8.79
N ALA A 552 -9.74 22.00 7.60
CA ALA A 552 -10.75 21.83 6.57
C ALA A 552 -10.60 20.53 5.77
N VAL A 553 -9.35 20.11 5.44
CA VAL A 553 -9.12 18.94 4.59
C VAL A 553 -9.56 17.64 5.30
N PRO A 554 -10.40 16.80 4.67
CA PRO A 554 -10.83 15.53 5.27
C PRO A 554 -9.77 14.44 5.08
N VAL A 555 -10.03 13.23 5.64
CA VAL A 555 -9.18 12.04 5.49
C VAL A 555 -9.86 10.91 4.70
N THR A 556 -11.12 11.12 4.29
CA THR A 556 -11.91 10.18 3.49
C THR A 556 -12.56 10.91 2.33
N TRP A 557 -12.84 10.17 1.24
CA TRP A 557 -13.20 10.78 -0.02
C TRP A 557 -14.38 10.08 -0.69
N ASP A 558 -15.36 10.87 -1.15
CA ASP A 558 -16.52 10.37 -1.89
C ASP A 558 -16.20 10.13 -3.35
N GLU A 559 -15.29 10.92 -3.92
CA GLU A 559 -14.90 10.88 -5.33
C GLU A 559 -13.46 11.40 -5.50
N THR A 560 -12.71 10.77 -6.38
CA THR A 560 -11.35 11.20 -6.78
C THR A 560 -11.29 11.38 -8.29
N ARG A 561 -10.75 12.51 -8.73
CA ARG A 561 -10.40 12.80 -10.12
C ARG A 561 -8.93 13.14 -10.24
N VAL A 562 -8.20 12.38 -11.01
CA VAL A 562 -6.80 12.66 -11.33
C VAL A 562 -6.76 13.49 -12.61
N LEU A 563 -6.34 14.74 -12.48
CA LEU A 563 -6.39 15.73 -13.55
C LEU A 563 -5.10 15.72 -14.37
N ASP A 564 -3.95 15.56 -13.74
CA ASP A 564 -2.64 15.34 -14.38
C ASP A 564 -1.75 14.48 -13.48
N ALA A 565 -0.97 13.59 -14.10
CA ALA A 565 -0.08 12.72 -13.36
C ALA A 565 1.07 12.22 -14.25
N ALA A 566 2.28 12.20 -13.69
CA ALA A 566 3.45 11.59 -14.30
C ALA A 566 4.35 11.01 -13.21
N VAL A 567 4.63 9.72 -13.27
CA VAL A 567 5.43 8.97 -12.27
C VAL A 567 6.77 9.66 -12.02
N GLY A 568 7.06 9.95 -10.75
CA GLY A 568 8.30 10.58 -10.31
C GLY A 568 8.46 12.03 -10.75
N THR A 569 7.40 12.64 -11.29
CA THR A 569 7.45 14.01 -11.81
C THR A 569 6.42 14.90 -11.15
N ARG A 570 5.14 14.56 -11.20
CA ARG A 570 4.05 15.39 -10.70
C ARG A 570 2.75 14.63 -10.51
N VAL A 571 1.89 15.17 -9.66
CA VAL A 571 0.50 14.75 -9.46
C VAL A 571 -0.37 15.99 -9.30
N LEU A 572 -1.53 16.03 -9.96
CA LEU A 572 -2.61 17.00 -9.75
C LEU A 572 -3.92 16.24 -9.66
N MET A 573 -4.60 16.32 -8.51
CA MET A 573 -5.89 15.69 -8.35
C MET A 573 -6.89 16.55 -7.58
N ALA A 574 -8.17 16.30 -7.83
CA ALA A 574 -9.30 16.86 -7.10
C ALA A 574 -10.08 15.74 -6.43
N ARG A 575 -10.44 15.92 -5.15
CA ARG A 575 -11.21 14.96 -4.36
C ARG A 575 -12.40 15.63 -3.72
N ARG A 576 -13.55 14.97 -3.73
CA ARG A 576 -14.77 15.47 -3.11
C ARG A 576 -15.03 14.78 -1.78
N HIS A 577 -15.43 15.58 -0.81
CA HIS A 577 -16.00 15.12 0.45
C HIS A 577 -17.25 15.96 0.77
N GLY A 578 -18.40 15.30 0.88
CA GLY A 578 -19.67 16.00 0.97
C GLY A 578 -19.91 16.88 -0.25
N ASN A 579 -20.11 18.16 0.00
CA ASN A 579 -20.35 19.17 -1.05
C ASN A 579 -19.07 19.91 -1.47
N ASP A 580 -17.98 19.76 -0.74
CA ASP A 580 -16.72 20.47 -0.99
C ASP A 580 -15.77 19.65 -1.86
N TRP A 581 -14.99 20.35 -2.69
CA TRP A 581 -13.85 19.77 -3.41
C TRP A 581 -12.54 20.27 -2.82
N PHE A 582 -11.56 19.37 -2.82
CA PHE A 582 -10.20 19.63 -2.37
C PHE A 582 -9.23 19.28 -3.48
N VAL A 583 -8.31 20.18 -3.79
CA VAL A 583 -7.31 20.00 -4.86
C VAL A 583 -5.93 19.93 -4.23
N GLY A 584 -5.13 18.97 -4.66
CA GLY A 584 -3.73 18.85 -4.32
C GLY A 584 -2.88 18.72 -5.57
N ALA A 585 -1.81 19.51 -5.69
CA ALA A 585 -0.79 19.34 -6.70
C ALA A 585 0.60 19.28 -6.06
N MET A 586 1.44 18.38 -6.57
CA MET A 586 2.82 18.19 -6.11
C MET A 586 3.73 18.04 -7.33
N THR A 587 4.96 18.58 -7.26
CA THR A 587 6.01 18.36 -8.26
C THR A 587 7.29 17.83 -7.60
N ASN A 588 8.17 17.27 -8.41
CA ASN A 588 9.50 16.83 -7.99
C ASN A 588 10.46 18.02 -7.76
N LEU A 589 11.76 17.79 -7.71
CA LEU A 589 12.79 18.84 -7.53
C LEU A 589 12.93 19.81 -8.71
N HIS A 590 12.09 19.69 -9.74
CA HIS A 590 12.05 20.65 -10.86
C HIS A 590 10.77 21.48 -10.79
N PRO A 591 10.82 22.78 -11.14
CA PRO A 591 9.64 23.61 -11.19
C PRO A 591 8.66 23.08 -12.23
N SER A 592 7.38 23.28 -12.01
CA SER A 592 6.33 22.83 -12.93
C SER A 592 5.27 23.89 -13.15
N ALA A 593 4.77 23.96 -14.39
CA ALA A 593 3.59 24.75 -14.74
C ALA A 593 2.45 23.80 -15.11
N LEU A 594 1.33 23.89 -14.39
CA LEU A 594 0.17 23.04 -14.58
C LEU A 594 -1.07 23.88 -14.86
N THR A 595 -2.10 23.29 -15.43
CA THR A 595 -3.41 23.90 -15.60
C THR A 595 -4.43 23.11 -14.78
N LEU A 596 -5.03 23.74 -13.80
CA LEU A 596 -6.17 23.22 -13.06
C LEU A 596 -7.44 23.57 -13.85
N ASP A 597 -7.97 22.59 -14.57
CA ASP A 597 -9.26 22.68 -15.27
C ASP A 597 -10.38 22.38 -14.27
N LEU A 598 -11.27 23.35 -14.05
CA LEU A 598 -12.36 23.24 -13.09
C LEU A 598 -13.65 22.62 -13.66
N SER A 599 -13.60 22.02 -14.83
CA SER A 599 -14.75 21.38 -15.49
C SER A 599 -15.39 20.25 -14.68
N PHE A 600 -14.71 19.74 -13.65
CA PHE A 600 -15.26 18.76 -12.71
C PHE A 600 -16.29 19.34 -11.73
N LEU A 601 -16.34 20.66 -11.57
CA LEU A 601 -17.32 21.32 -10.71
C LEU A 601 -18.71 21.25 -11.32
N GLY A 602 -19.73 21.14 -10.48
CA GLY A 602 -21.11 21.32 -10.91
C GLY A 602 -21.41 22.78 -11.30
N PRO A 603 -22.59 23.04 -11.87
CA PRO A 603 -23.00 24.38 -12.28
C PRO A 603 -23.09 25.33 -11.06
N GLY A 604 -22.87 26.64 -11.33
CA GLY A 604 -22.93 27.69 -10.31
C GLY A 604 -21.58 28.29 -9.98
N ARG A 605 -21.58 29.12 -8.95
CA ARG A 605 -20.39 29.80 -8.46
C ARG A 605 -19.80 29.03 -7.29
N TRP A 606 -18.48 29.07 -7.20
CA TRP A 606 -17.72 28.40 -6.15
C TRP A 606 -16.72 29.37 -5.54
N THR A 607 -16.65 29.42 -4.24
CA THR A 607 -15.56 30.09 -3.53
C THR A 607 -14.37 29.12 -3.50
N MET A 608 -13.21 29.56 -4.02
CA MET A 608 -11.95 28.82 -4.02
C MET A 608 -10.93 29.48 -3.10
N ASP A 609 -10.62 28.83 -1.98
CA ASP A 609 -9.49 29.17 -1.11
C ASP A 609 -8.26 28.40 -1.57
N THR A 610 -7.11 29.06 -1.70
CA THR A 610 -5.88 28.48 -2.23
C THR A 610 -4.69 28.74 -1.32
N TRP A 611 -3.78 27.77 -1.28
CA TRP A 611 -2.42 27.85 -0.73
C TRP A 611 -1.47 27.45 -1.85
N SER A 612 -0.67 28.38 -2.34
CA SER A 612 0.25 28.20 -3.46
C SER A 612 1.66 28.60 -3.08
N ASP A 613 2.66 28.06 -3.76
CA ASP A 613 4.05 28.49 -3.59
C ASP A 613 4.15 30.02 -3.77
N GLY A 614 4.87 30.67 -2.87
CA GLY A 614 5.18 32.09 -2.94
C GLY A 614 6.29 32.40 -3.97
N PRO A 615 6.49 33.69 -4.26
CA PRO A 615 7.49 34.10 -5.28
C PRO A 615 8.94 33.74 -4.93
N ASN A 616 9.25 33.42 -3.67
CA ASN A 616 10.58 33.03 -3.22
C ASN A 616 10.65 31.57 -2.74
N ALA A 617 9.64 30.75 -3.04
CA ALA A 617 9.57 29.36 -2.58
C ALA A 617 10.72 28.47 -3.14
N ASP A 618 11.36 28.91 -4.22
CA ASP A 618 12.56 28.29 -4.78
C ASP A 618 13.81 28.43 -3.90
N ARG A 619 13.79 29.34 -2.93
CA ARG A 619 14.87 29.60 -1.97
C ARG A 619 14.44 29.44 -0.51
N ASN A 620 13.19 29.73 -0.22
CA ASN A 620 12.60 29.60 1.10
C ASN A 620 11.36 28.69 1.01
N GLY A 621 11.52 27.43 1.35
CA GLY A 621 10.43 26.45 1.27
C GLY A 621 9.19 26.80 2.11
N MET A 622 9.31 27.73 3.06
CA MET A 622 8.19 28.20 3.87
C MET A 622 7.40 29.36 3.23
N ASP A 623 7.86 29.91 2.08
CA ASP A 623 7.19 31.01 1.40
C ASP A 623 5.98 30.51 0.63
N TYR A 624 4.78 30.94 1.02
CA TYR A 624 3.51 30.60 0.37
C TYR A 624 2.56 31.81 0.35
N VAL A 625 1.60 31.75 -0.57
CA VAL A 625 0.54 32.73 -0.73
C VAL A 625 -0.82 32.07 -0.53
N LYS A 626 -1.62 32.63 0.40
CA LYS A 626 -3.03 32.31 0.53
C LYS A 626 -3.87 33.33 -0.22
N ALA A 627 -4.85 32.85 -0.98
CA ALA A 627 -5.78 33.70 -1.72
C ALA A 627 -7.19 33.12 -1.75
N ARG A 628 -8.18 33.99 -1.95
CA ARG A 628 -9.59 33.61 -2.14
C ARG A 628 -10.14 34.27 -3.38
N ARG A 629 -10.88 33.49 -4.19
CA ARG A 629 -11.58 34.02 -5.36
C ARG A 629 -12.84 33.20 -5.66
N THR A 630 -13.76 33.81 -6.42
CA THR A 630 -14.90 33.07 -6.99
C THR A 630 -14.54 32.52 -8.34
N VAL A 631 -14.96 31.28 -8.59
CA VAL A 631 -14.72 30.52 -9.83
C VAL A 631 -15.98 29.79 -10.26
N THR A 632 -15.96 29.27 -11.51
CA THR A 632 -17.00 28.44 -12.08
C THR A 632 -16.38 27.20 -12.75
N SER A 633 -17.19 26.26 -13.22
CA SER A 633 -16.72 25.10 -13.98
C SER A 633 -16.10 25.43 -15.34
N ALA A 634 -16.24 26.65 -15.83
CA ALA A 634 -15.63 27.12 -17.10
C ALA A 634 -14.19 27.63 -16.91
N ASP A 635 -13.77 27.85 -15.66
CA ASP A 635 -12.48 28.47 -15.38
C ASP A 635 -11.33 27.45 -15.47
N LYS A 636 -10.18 27.96 -15.93
CA LYS A 636 -8.89 27.28 -15.93
C LYS A 636 -7.88 28.10 -15.17
N VAL A 637 -7.24 27.46 -14.19
CA VAL A 637 -6.31 28.12 -13.28
C VAL A 637 -4.90 27.70 -13.60
N ALA A 638 -4.04 28.66 -13.97
CA ALA A 638 -2.62 28.41 -14.14
C ALA A 638 -1.96 28.22 -12.78
N LEU A 639 -1.28 27.11 -12.56
CA LEU A 639 -0.49 26.82 -11.37
C LEU A 639 0.99 26.90 -11.72
N LYS A 640 1.76 27.59 -10.86
CA LYS A 640 3.23 27.63 -10.94
C LYS A 640 3.76 27.02 -9.65
N LEU A 641 4.43 25.88 -9.77
CA LEU A 641 5.03 25.15 -8.65
C LEU A 641 6.54 25.37 -8.66
N ALA A 642 7.09 25.76 -7.52
CA ALA A 642 8.52 25.87 -7.30
C ALA A 642 9.22 24.50 -7.35
N PRO A 643 10.55 24.38 -7.36
CA PRO A 643 11.24 23.11 -7.14
C PRO A 643 10.78 22.48 -5.82
N GLY A 644 10.34 21.22 -5.87
CA GLY A 644 9.71 20.56 -4.71
C GLY A 644 8.44 21.25 -4.24
N GLY A 645 7.76 21.93 -5.15
CA GLY A 645 6.59 22.76 -4.86
C GLY A 645 5.27 22.02 -4.83
N GLY A 646 4.25 22.77 -4.40
CA GLY A 646 2.89 22.25 -4.32
C GLY A 646 1.81 23.33 -4.46
N PHE A 647 0.58 22.85 -4.45
CA PHE A 647 -0.61 23.67 -4.44
C PHE A 647 -1.73 22.92 -3.70
N ALA A 648 -2.45 23.63 -2.85
CA ALA A 648 -3.62 23.13 -2.17
C ALA A 648 -4.80 24.08 -2.36
N ALA A 649 -6.02 23.57 -2.54
CA ALA A 649 -7.22 24.40 -2.63
C ALA A 649 -8.45 23.70 -2.06
N LYS A 650 -9.34 24.49 -1.44
CA LYS A 650 -10.69 24.11 -1.08
C LYS A 650 -11.68 24.88 -1.95
N LEU A 651 -12.66 24.18 -2.50
CA LEU A 651 -13.74 24.78 -3.29
C LEU A 651 -15.07 24.44 -2.63
N THR A 652 -15.78 25.50 -2.24
CA THR A 652 -17.10 25.41 -1.60
C THR A 652 -18.14 26.08 -2.50
N ARG A 653 -19.26 25.42 -2.72
CA ARG A 653 -20.35 25.96 -3.55
C ARG A 653 -21.00 27.15 -2.82
N GLU A 654 -21.21 28.28 -3.54
CA GLU A 654 -21.92 29.46 -3.05
C GLU A 654 -23.45 29.23 -2.98
#